data_13ba68bbdeebb68a96a84206ff306e69
#
_entry.id   13ba68bbdeebb68a96a84206ff306e69
#
_cell.length_a   1.000
_cell.length_b   1.000
_cell.length_c   1.000
_cell.angle_alpha   90.00
_cell.angle_beta   90.00
_cell.angle_gamma   90.00
#
_symmetry.space_group_name_H-M   'P 1'
#
loop_
_entity.id
_entity.type
_entity.pdbx_description
1 polymer ?
#
loop_
_entity_poly.entity_id
_entity_poly.type
_entity_poly.pdbx_seq_one_letter_code
_entity_poly.pdbx_strand_id
1 'polypeptide(L)'
;MISFLKQPTICRNIVRAKQYDYLSKKIMPRRHFTNNSNIAAATKLSSSDSSSDYSSSSSSSFIKNVNVNPVPIRTRKEAMKALEILFNNKEKIHACDTEVCNIDLSKQGPVGNGQVTCATIYSGPDVDFGSGPGGTLWIDNLDESEGTLHLFSEFFSDAKIRKVWHNYSFDRHVLYNHSIDTHGLGGDTMHMARLWDSSRQKYSLEALTMDLLPDDFQKTNMKELFGVPNIKKDGTEGKNISIPPIEMLQRLPETRDKFVHYSSLDAVATWKLHTKLSNKLENTTWAQGQNMLDFYKRYLVPFAEMLTDMERRGIYVARETYLPSLQLQAETDRDKYEHAFREWAKQYCDEADRMNLASAGQKCTFFFGGGKNKNPKSGEPIPAEREFKVENIEGIVQEGKKKPNKYRQMKIKGLGMPAINYTATGIPATSAAVLKQLAGNNPSDDVNPSYGAAYEFFGGGQKGKDACKAIESLLQISAVDTMIGTFIKPLQELADDDGRIHCSLNLNTETGRLSSRMPNLQNQPALEKDQYKIRDAFQAKPGNSFIVADYGQLELRVLAHITNCKSMIEAFESGGDFHSRTALGMNDYIQHAVQAGKVLLEEGDAVGDKANIPLLKDVYSSERRRAKVLNFSIAYGKTAFGLAKDWDVTRVEAQAEIDKWYNDRPEVLQWQKRTIEKAKETGFTRTMMGRYRRLPDLRSSNSGIRSHGERAAINTPIQGSAADVMMMGMLKLHTDEKLKQLGWELLLQIHDEVIMEGPEEFAEEAMERVLYCMENPFQKKLRVDLNVDAKTEKTWYRAK
;
A
#
# COMPACT_ATOMS: atom_id res chain seq x y z
N MET A 1 -32.50 -16.27 -52.12
CA MET A 1 -33.40 -17.30 -51.63
C MET A 1 -32.81 -17.77 -50.31
N ILE A 2 -33.26 -17.22 -49.17
CA ILE A 2 -34.26 -17.72 -48.24
C ILE A 2 -33.68 -18.99 -47.53
N SER A 3 -33.31 -18.97 -46.34
CA SER A 3 -33.74 -18.76 -44.96
C SER A 3 -33.38 -20.05 -44.19
N PHE A 4 -32.89 -20.04 -43.06
CA PHE A 4 -33.45 -19.92 -41.73
C PHE A 4 -32.38 -19.97 -40.67
N LEU A 5 -32.28 -18.91 -39.92
CA LEU A 5 -31.65 -18.83 -38.59
C LEU A 5 -32.67 -19.20 -37.51
N LYS A 6 -32.24 -19.94 -36.55
CA LYS A 6 -32.69 -20.03 -35.13
C LYS A 6 -31.93 -21.19 -34.46
N GLN A 7 -31.28 -21.12 -33.39
CA GLN A 7 -31.18 -20.43 -32.11
C GLN A 7 -29.91 -20.83 -31.40
N PRO A 8 -29.22 -20.01 -30.60
CA PRO A 8 -28.26 -20.45 -29.60
C PRO A 8 -28.62 -19.94 -28.20
N THR A 9 -29.87 -20.08 -27.74
CA THR A 9 -30.28 -19.69 -26.40
C THR A 9 -30.30 -20.85 -25.40
N ILE A 10 -30.34 -22.10 -25.91
CA ILE A 10 -30.42 -23.31 -25.05
C ILE A 10 -29.03 -23.77 -24.58
N CYS A 11 -27.96 -23.52 -25.32
CA CYS A 11 -26.60 -23.92 -24.88
C CYS A 11 -26.01 -23.10 -23.74
N ARG A 12 -26.42 -21.83 -23.59
CA ARG A 12 -25.91 -20.98 -22.48
C ARG A 12 -26.42 -21.41 -21.10
N ASN A 13 -27.65 -21.91 -21.05
CA ASN A 13 -28.24 -22.36 -19.74
C ASN A 13 -27.73 -23.72 -19.29
N ILE A 14 -27.28 -24.57 -20.20
CA ILE A 14 -26.72 -25.90 -19.84
C ILE A 14 -25.27 -25.79 -19.34
N VAL A 15 -24.50 -24.83 -19.87
CA VAL A 15 -23.14 -24.55 -19.40
C VAL A 15 -23.18 -23.87 -18.03
N ARG A 16 -24.12 -22.95 -17.77
CA ARG A 16 -24.34 -22.35 -16.46
C ARG A 16 -24.78 -23.37 -15.41
N ALA A 17 -25.71 -24.27 -15.75
CA ALA A 17 -26.15 -25.33 -14.82
C ALA A 17 -25.03 -26.33 -14.44
N LYS A 18 -24.14 -26.67 -15.39
CA LYS A 18 -22.96 -27.49 -15.11
C LYS A 18 -21.87 -26.79 -14.31
N GLN A 19 -21.73 -25.50 -14.48
CA GLN A 19 -20.79 -24.68 -13.68
C GLN A 19 -21.29 -24.51 -12.24
N TYR A 20 -22.60 -24.39 -12.04
CA TYR A 20 -23.23 -24.38 -10.71
C TYR A 20 -23.02 -25.69 -9.95
N ASP A 21 -23.17 -26.83 -10.63
CA ASP A 21 -23.00 -28.17 -10.02
C ASP A 21 -21.51 -28.47 -9.73
N TYR A 22 -20.59 -27.87 -10.46
CA TYR A 22 -19.15 -27.96 -10.22
C TYR A 22 -18.69 -27.08 -9.04
N LEU A 23 -19.23 -25.87 -8.91
CA LEU A 23 -18.92 -24.94 -7.82
C LEU A 23 -19.53 -25.39 -6.50
N SER A 24 -20.77 -25.90 -6.52
CA SER A 24 -21.42 -26.44 -5.31
C SER A 24 -20.74 -27.70 -4.74
N LYS A 25 -20.06 -28.49 -5.59
CA LYS A 25 -19.28 -29.67 -5.17
C LYS A 25 -17.85 -29.35 -4.70
N LYS A 26 -17.30 -28.18 -5.08
CA LYS A 26 -15.93 -27.77 -4.70
C LYS A 26 -15.87 -26.92 -3.43
N ILE A 27 -16.99 -26.33 -3.01
CA ILE A 27 -17.05 -25.37 -1.90
C ILE A 27 -17.33 -26.03 -0.53
N MET A 28 -17.58 -27.33 -0.46
CA MET A 28 -17.78 -28.04 0.80
C MET A 28 -16.79 -29.19 1.02
N PRO A 29 -15.64 -28.97 1.66
CA PRO A 29 -15.10 -30.02 2.50
C PRO A 29 -15.92 -30.04 3.80
N ARG A 30 -16.73 -31.06 4.00
CA ARG A 30 -17.34 -31.40 5.32
C ARG A 30 -16.20 -31.54 6.34
N ARG A 31 -15.85 -30.45 7.04
CA ARG A 31 -15.05 -30.55 8.25
C ARG A 31 -15.99 -30.92 9.39
N HIS A 32 -15.82 -32.15 9.89
CA HIS A 32 -16.36 -32.54 11.18
C HIS A 32 -15.88 -31.53 12.23
N PHE A 33 -16.82 -30.81 12.84
CA PHE A 33 -16.58 -30.02 14.03
C PHE A 33 -16.21 -31.00 15.17
N THR A 34 -14.94 -31.03 15.51
CA THR A 34 -14.52 -31.55 16.81
C THR A 34 -14.82 -30.48 17.84
N ASN A 35 -15.69 -30.81 18.77
CA ASN A 35 -16.05 -29.98 19.93
C ASN A 35 -14.78 -29.41 20.61
N ASN A 36 -14.55 -28.10 20.46
CA ASN A 36 -13.60 -27.44 21.28
C ASN A 36 -14.23 -27.09 22.63
N SER A 37 -13.64 -27.63 23.69
CA SER A 37 -14.05 -27.56 25.09
C SER A 37 -14.09 -26.15 25.74
N ASN A 38 -14.08 -25.09 24.97
CA ASN A 38 -14.13 -23.71 25.46
C ASN A 38 -15.53 -23.10 25.53
N ILE A 39 -16.56 -23.81 25.03
CA ILE A 39 -17.96 -23.31 25.08
C ILE A 39 -18.58 -23.54 26.47
N ALA A 40 -18.02 -24.43 27.30
CA ALA A 40 -18.58 -24.74 28.60
C ALA A 40 -18.32 -23.72 29.71
N ALA A 41 -17.45 -22.70 29.46
CA ALA A 41 -17.14 -21.69 30.48
C ALA A 41 -18.11 -20.49 30.50
N ALA A 42 -18.82 -20.24 29.40
CA ALA A 42 -19.76 -19.10 29.30
C ALA A 42 -21.17 -19.42 29.87
N THR A 43 -21.50 -20.68 30.04
CA THR A 43 -22.85 -21.12 30.47
C THR A 43 -22.98 -21.38 31.98
N LYS A 44 -21.93 -21.15 32.79
CA LYS A 44 -21.94 -21.41 34.25
C LYS A 44 -22.02 -20.14 35.13
N LEU A 45 -22.43 -19.02 34.59
CA LEU A 45 -22.56 -17.73 35.34
C LEU A 45 -24.02 -17.29 35.53
N SER A 46 -25.00 -18.21 35.48
CA SER A 46 -26.41 -17.86 35.76
C SER A 46 -27.10 -18.82 36.71
N SER A 47 -26.53 -19.10 37.88
CA SER A 47 -27.29 -19.64 39.01
C SER A 47 -26.51 -19.44 40.33
N SER A 48 -26.65 -18.29 40.94
CA SER A 48 -26.59 -18.14 42.40
C SER A 48 -27.46 -16.94 42.79
N ASP A 49 -28.62 -17.29 43.39
CA ASP A 49 -29.50 -16.37 44.05
C ASP A 49 -28.75 -15.56 45.11
N SER A 50 -28.86 -14.24 45.06
CA SER A 50 -28.91 -13.38 46.21
C SER A 50 -29.65 -12.07 45.85
N SER A 51 -30.84 -11.98 46.38
CA SER A 51 -31.68 -10.79 46.39
C SER A 51 -30.97 -9.58 46.98
N SER A 52 -30.77 -8.55 46.18
CA SER A 52 -30.68 -7.17 46.65
C SER A 52 -31.19 -6.24 45.55
N ASP A 53 -32.22 -5.50 45.91
CA ASP A 53 -32.83 -4.46 45.10
C ASP A 53 -31.79 -3.48 44.55
N TYR A 54 -31.62 -3.50 43.24
CA TYR A 54 -31.10 -2.36 42.50
C TYR A 54 -32.07 -2.00 41.38
N SER A 55 -32.68 -0.84 41.62
CA SER A 55 -33.58 -0.17 40.71
C SER A 55 -33.06 -0.13 39.28
N SER A 56 -33.89 -0.65 38.38
CA SER A 56 -33.78 -0.54 36.92
C SER A 56 -33.84 0.90 36.47
N SER A 57 -32.68 1.57 36.39
CA SER A 57 -32.58 2.85 35.68
C SER A 57 -31.11 3.09 35.30
N SER A 58 -30.74 2.74 34.10
CA SER A 58 -29.65 3.36 33.30
C SER A 58 -29.06 2.54 32.15
N SER A 59 -29.79 1.67 31.48
CA SER A 59 -29.27 1.01 30.26
C SER A 59 -29.86 1.56 28.96
N SER A 60 -30.62 2.67 28.96
CA SER A 60 -31.24 3.23 27.74
C SER A 60 -30.66 4.55 27.25
N SER A 61 -29.53 5.02 27.79
CA SER A 61 -28.97 6.34 27.43
C SER A 61 -27.82 6.35 26.41
N PHE A 62 -27.39 5.20 25.90
CA PHE A 62 -26.21 5.14 25.02
C PHE A 62 -26.49 5.14 23.51
N ILE A 63 -27.73 4.98 23.08
CA ILE A 63 -28.15 5.14 21.69
C ILE A 63 -28.99 6.40 21.58
N LYS A 64 -28.37 7.58 21.57
CA LYS A 64 -29.09 8.84 21.36
C LYS A 64 -29.64 8.93 19.93
N ASN A 65 -30.93 8.70 19.77
CA ASN A 65 -31.89 9.36 18.85
C ASN A 65 -31.61 9.39 17.34
N VAL A 66 -30.89 8.43 16.75
CA VAL A 66 -31.03 8.19 15.30
C VAL A 66 -32.14 7.15 15.15
N ASN A 67 -33.32 7.57 14.69
CA ASN A 67 -34.43 6.65 14.39
C ASN A 67 -34.04 5.88 13.11
N VAL A 68 -33.45 4.68 13.29
CA VAL A 68 -33.18 3.70 12.22
C VAL A 68 -34.30 2.67 12.37
N ASN A 69 -35.15 2.55 11.37
CA ASN A 69 -36.25 1.58 11.35
C ASN A 69 -35.80 0.34 10.54
N PRO A 70 -35.13 -0.65 11.15
CA PRO A 70 -34.69 -1.85 10.42
C PRO A 70 -35.90 -2.68 9.99
N VAL A 71 -35.87 -3.12 8.74
CA VAL A 71 -36.82 -4.07 8.17
C VAL A 71 -36.07 -5.37 7.88
N PRO A 72 -36.12 -6.38 8.79
CA PRO A 72 -35.44 -7.64 8.60
C PRO A 72 -36.06 -8.43 7.44
N ILE A 73 -35.21 -8.91 6.54
CA ILE A 73 -35.53 -9.75 5.39
C ILE A 73 -34.88 -11.10 5.61
N ARG A 74 -35.69 -12.11 5.87
CA ARG A 74 -35.24 -13.48 6.20
C ARG A 74 -35.83 -14.54 5.28
N THR A 75 -36.86 -14.18 4.51
CA THR A 75 -37.60 -15.11 3.67
C THR A 75 -37.68 -14.60 2.24
N ARG A 76 -37.84 -15.53 1.29
CA ARG A 76 -38.06 -15.19 -0.13
C ARG A 76 -39.25 -14.24 -0.33
N LYS A 77 -40.34 -14.41 0.45
CA LYS A 77 -41.55 -13.56 0.34
C LYS A 77 -41.23 -12.10 0.73
N GLU A 78 -40.50 -11.91 1.81
CA GLU A 78 -40.05 -10.57 2.26
C GLU A 78 -39.09 -9.95 1.23
N ALA A 79 -38.13 -10.74 0.73
CA ALA A 79 -37.18 -10.29 -0.28
C ALA A 79 -37.88 -9.82 -1.56
N MET A 80 -38.88 -10.56 -2.05
CA MET A 80 -39.62 -10.16 -3.27
C MET A 80 -40.38 -8.84 -3.09
N LYS A 81 -40.97 -8.60 -1.93
CA LYS A 81 -41.63 -7.32 -1.63
C LYS A 81 -40.62 -6.17 -1.57
N ALA A 82 -39.47 -6.40 -0.90
CA ALA A 82 -38.43 -5.40 -0.81
C ALA A 82 -37.83 -5.05 -2.18
N LEU A 83 -37.63 -6.04 -3.06
CA LEU A 83 -37.15 -5.86 -4.43
C LEU A 83 -38.13 -5.06 -5.27
N GLU A 84 -39.43 -5.33 -5.17
CA GLU A 84 -40.47 -4.53 -5.86
C GLU A 84 -40.35 -3.04 -5.48
N ILE A 85 -40.18 -2.74 -4.20
CA ILE A 85 -40.00 -1.37 -3.72
C ILE A 85 -38.70 -0.76 -4.25
N LEU A 86 -37.59 -1.51 -4.21
CA LEU A 86 -36.29 -1.05 -4.71
C LEU A 86 -36.35 -0.73 -6.21
N PHE A 87 -36.97 -1.61 -7.03
CA PHE A 87 -37.10 -1.38 -8.47
C PHE A 87 -38.06 -0.24 -8.83
N ASN A 88 -39.11 -0.01 -8.00
CA ASN A 88 -39.99 1.15 -8.14
C ASN A 88 -39.29 2.47 -7.75
N ASN A 89 -38.17 2.41 -7.07
CA ASN A 89 -37.36 3.56 -6.64
C ASN A 89 -35.94 3.56 -7.27
N LYS A 90 -35.75 2.92 -8.43
CA LYS A 90 -34.45 2.74 -9.11
C LYS A 90 -33.71 4.04 -9.43
N GLU A 91 -34.42 5.17 -9.54
CA GLU A 91 -33.83 6.49 -9.80
C GLU A 91 -33.22 7.14 -8.55
N LYS A 92 -33.53 6.60 -7.35
CA LYS A 92 -32.96 7.08 -6.09
C LYS A 92 -31.55 6.53 -5.90
N ILE A 93 -30.86 7.11 -4.92
CA ILE A 93 -29.57 6.63 -4.45
C ILE A 93 -29.79 5.65 -3.31
N HIS A 94 -29.21 4.49 -3.39
CA HIS A 94 -29.30 3.43 -2.40
C HIS A 94 -27.94 3.27 -1.71
N ALA A 95 -27.86 3.59 -0.43
CA ALA A 95 -26.68 3.33 0.37
C ALA A 95 -26.69 1.89 0.87
N CYS A 96 -25.59 1.20 0.66
CA CYS A 96 -25.42 -0.21 0.98
C CYS A 96 -24.21 -0.40 1.88
N ASP A 97 -24.28 -1.44 2.72
CA ASP A 97 -23.19 -1.86 3.59
C ASP A 97 -23.29 -3.37 3.85
N THR A 98 -22.17 -4.04 4.18
CA THR A 98 -22.12 -5.48 4.46
C THR A 98 -21.38 -5.77 5.75
N GLU A 99 -21.89 -6.74 6.54
CA GLU A 99 -21.17 -7.30 7.68
C GLU A 99 -20.62 -8.69 7.32
N VAL A 100 -19.38 -8.97 7.72
CA VAL A 100 -18.62 -10.08 7.21
C VAL A 100 -17.96 -10.88 8.33
N CYS A 101 -18.01 -12.19 8.26
CA CYS A 101 -17.26 -13.11 9.11
C CYS A 101 -16.18 -13.88 8.30
N ASN A 102 -15.37 -14.67 8.98
CA ASN A 102 -14.34 -15.55 8.39
C ASN A 102 -13.27 -14.80 7.58
N ILE A 103 -12.91 -13.61 8.00
CA ILE A 103 -11.81 -12.82 7.41
C ILE A 103 -10.97 -12.14 8.49
N ASP A 104 -9.64 -12.21 8.33
CA ASP A 104 -8.69 -11.43 9.15
C ASP A 104 -7.98 -10.41 8.26
N LEU A 105 -8.49 -9.18 8.24
CA LEU A 105 -7.97 -8.07 7.42
C LEU A 105 -6.52 -7.67 7.75
N SER A 106 -5.95 -8.20 8.83
CA SER A 106 -4.53 -8.04 9.13
C SER A 106 -3.62 -9.02 8.37
N LYS A 107 -4.21 -10.08 7.78
CA LYS A 107 -3.47 -11.18 7.13
C LYS A 107 -3.86 -11.41 5.67
N GLN A 108 -5.07 -11.05 5.26
CA GLN A 108 -5.59 -11.38 3.93
C GLN A 108 -6.52 -10.28 3.39
N GLY A 109 -6.58 -10.15 2.06
CA GLY A 109 -7.52 -9.26 1.37
C GLY A 109 -8.92 -9.87 1.21
N PRO A 110 -9.92 -9.09 0.78
CA PRO A 110 -11.31 -9.54 0.67
C PRO A 110 -11.59 -10.42 -0.57
N VAL A 111 -10.73 -10.42 -1.58
CA VAL A 111 -10.92 -11.26 -2.79
C VAL A 111 -10.76 -12.73 -2.41
N GLY A 112 -11.81 -13.52 -2.61
CA GLY A 112 -11.84 -14.94 -2.24
C GLY A 112 -11.96 -15.21 -0.73
N ASN A 113 -12.01 -14.19 0.12
CA ASN A 113 -12.05 -14.33 1.58
C ASN A 113 -13.21 -13.54 2.18
N GLY A 114 -13.76 -14.06 3.27
CA GLY A 114 -14.89 -13.48 3.97
C GLY A 114 -16.25 -13.97 3.46
N GLN A 115 -17.20 -14.04 4.38
CA GLN A 115 -18.58 -14.44 4.13
C GLN A 115 -19.51 -13.37 4.66
N VAL A 116 -20.42 -12.88 3.84
CA VAL A 116 -21.40 -11.86 4.22
C VAL A 116 -22.46 -12.50 5.11
N THR A 117 -22.58 -11.99 6.34
CA THR A 117 -23.56 -12.46 7.32
C THR A 117 -24.89 -11.70 7.20
N CYS A 118 -24.81 -10.41 6.88
CA CYS A 118 -25.96 -9.60 6.51
C CYS A 118 -25.56 -8.45 5.60
N ALA A 119 -26.51 -7.91 4.85
CA ALA A 119 -26.37 -6.68 4.07
C ALA A 119 -27.47 -5.70 4.44
N THR A 120 -27.17 -4.40 4.34
CA THR A 120 -28.15 -3.34 4.64
C THR A 120 -28.30 -2.40 3.44
N ILE A 121 -29.54 -1.90 3.22
CA ILE A 121 -29.84 -0.97 2.13
C ILE A 121 -30.76 0.13 2.68
N TYR A 122 -30.31 1.38 2.52
CA TYR A 122 -31.09 2.57 2.83
C TYR A 122 -31.28 3.43 1.58
N SER A 123 -32.54 3.74 1.25
CA SER A 123 -32.91 4.41 -0.01
C SER A 123 -33.37 5.87 0.18
N GLY A 124 -33.08 6.45 1.34
CA GLY A 124 -33.46 7.83 1.69
C GLY A 124 -34.69 7.93 2.59
N PRO A 125 -34.99 9.15 3.09
CA PRO A 125 -36.00 9.34 4.12
C PRO A 125 -37.46 9.11 3.66
N ASP A 126 -37.72 9.10 2.36
CA ASP A 126 -39.05 9.03 1.77
C ASP A 126 -39.43 7.60 1.34
N VAL A 127 -38.53 6.63 1.41
CA VAL A 127 -38.80 5.25 1.00
C VAL A 127 -39.28 4.43 2.18
N ASP A 128 -40.43 3.79 2.03
CA ASP A 128 -41.03 2.92 3.04
C ASP A 128 -40.94 1.46 2.62
N PHE A 129 -40.21 0.64 3.38
CA PHE A 129 -40.10 -0.81 3.21
C PHE A 129 -41.09 -1.60 4.08
N GLY A 130 -42.07 -0.91 4.69
CA GLY A 130 -43.11 -1.51 5.53
C GLY A 130 -42.98 -1.23 7.02
N SER A 131 -42.01 -0.39 7.42
CA SER A 131 -41.83 0.10 8.80
C SER A 131 -42.08 1.60 8.94
N GLY A 132 -42.58 2.23 7.87
CA GLY A 132 -42.72 3.68 7.72
C GLY A 132 -41.61 4.31 6.89
N PRO A 133 -41.76 5.56 6.43
CA PRO A 133 -40.77 6.29 5.66
C PRO A 133 -39.40 6.33 6.34
N GLY A 134 -38.32 6.15 5.56
CA GLY A 134 -36.95 6.12 6.08
C GLY A 134 -36.54 4.80 6.70
N GLY A 135 -37.24 3.70 6.40
CA GLY A 135 -36.85 2.35 6.80
C GLY A 135 -35.57 1.88 6.12
N THR A 136 -34.83 0.99 6.79
CA THR A 136 -33.61 0.38 6.28
C THR A 136 -33.82 -1.11 6.13
N LEU A 137 -33.60 -1.66 4.95
CA LEU A 137 -33.56 -3.11 4.75
C LEU A 137 -32.37 -3.69 5.50
N TRP A 138 -32.63 -4.76 6.24
CA TRP A 138 -31.60 -5.57 6.88
C TRP A 138 -31.75 -7.02 6.38
N ILE A 139 -30.89 -7.43 5.44
CA ILE A 139 -30.97 -8.72 4.74
C ILE A 139 -30.14 -9.73 5.52
N ASP A 140 -30.79 -10.63 6.21
CA ASP A 140 -30.17 -11.73 6.94
C ASP A 140 -29.65 -12.78 5.94
N ASN A 141 -28.43 -13.28 6.17
CA ASN A 141 -27.82 -14.30 5.32
C ASN A 141 -27.17 -15.42 6.15
N LEU A 142 -27.61 -15.61 7.40
CA LEU A 142 -27.13 -16.68 8.27
C LEU A 142 -28.22 -17.74 8.53
N ASP A 143 -27.79 -18.96 8.79
CA ASP A 143 -28.57 -20.10 9.26
C ASP A 143 -29.79 -20.34 8.34
N GLU A 144 -31.02 -20.24 8.83
CA GLU A 144 -32.26 -20.46 8.07
C GLU A 144 -32.45 -19.39 6.95
N SER A 145 -31.79 -18.25 7.04
CA SER A 145 -31.83 -17.18 6.05
C SER A 145 -30.69 -17.25 5.03
N GLU A 146 -29.81 -18.26 5.10
CA GLU A 146 -28.71 -18.46 4.14
C GLU A 146 -29.25 -18.47 2.70
N GLY A 147 -28.60 -17.69 1.83
CA GLY A 147 -29.01 -17.51 0.42
C GLY A 147 -30.04 -16.42 0.18
N THR A 148 -30.62 -15.78 1.22
CA THR A 148 -31.54 -14.64 1.05
C THR A 148 -30.85 -13.49 0.32
N LEU A 149 -29.57 -13.22 0.62
CA LEU A 149 -28.77 -12.20 -0.05
C LEU A 149 -28.71 -12.40 -1.58
N HIS A 150 -28.65 -13.66 -2.04
CA HIS A 150 -28.56 -13.96 -3.47
C HIS A 150 -29.82 -13.56 -4.26
N LEU A 151 -30.96 -13.45 -3.61
CA LEU A 151 -32.20 -12.95 -4.24
C LEU A 151 -32.06 -11.50 -4.72
N PHE A 152 -31.13 -10.73 -4.13
CA PHE A 152 -30.86 -9.33 -4.48
C PHE A 152 -29.80 -9.18 -5.58
N SER A 153 -29.31 -10.25 -6.19
CA SER A 153 -28.25 -10.21 -7.21
C SER A 153 -28.60 -9.29 -8.38
N GLU A 154 -29.85 -9.31 -8.85
CA GLU A 154 -30.31 -8.44 -9.93
C GLU A 154 -30.24 -6.94 -9.56
N PHE A 155 -30.64 -6.61 -8.33
CA PHE A 155 -30.52 -5.24 -7.81
C PHE A 155 -29.07 -4.77 -7.75
N PHE A 156 -28.18 -5.60 -7.22
CA PHE A 156 -26.76 -5.25 -7.12
C PHE A 156 -26.08 -5.14 -8.49
N SER A 157 -26.43 -6.01 -9.44
CA SER A 157 -25.80 -6.05 -10.76
C SER A 157 -26.36 -5.04 -11.76
N ASP A 158 -27.53 -4.42 -11.52
CA ASP A 158 -28.07 -3.40 -12.42
C ASP A 158 -27.25 -2.10 -12.37
N ALA A 159 -26.50 -1.81 -13.43
CA ALA A 159 -25.68 -0.60 -13.56
C ALA A 159 -26.48 0.71 -13.59
N LYS A 160 -27.81 0.65 -13.84
CA LYS A 160 -28.68 1.84 -13.84
C LYS A 160 -29.10 2.27 -12.45
N ILE A 161 -29.12 1.33 -11.49
CA ILE A 161 -29.44 1.63 -10.08
C ILE A 161 -28.18 2.12 -9.38
N ARG A 162 -28.19 3.33 -8.86
CA ARG A 162 -27.03 3.96 -8.22
C ARG A 162 -26.89 3.54 -6.75
N LYS A 163 -25.84 2.77 -6.48
CA LYS A 163 -25.48 2.33 -5.12
C LYS A 163 -24.31 3.14 -4.59
N VAL A 164 -24.39 3.58 -3.33
CA VAL A 164 -23.30 4.28 -2.64
C VAL A 164 -22.81 3.47 -1.46
N TRP A 165 -21.51 3.54 -1.20
CA TRP A 165 -20.79 2.72 -0.26
C TRP A 165 -19.82 3.53 0.57
N HIS A 166 -19.29 2.92 1.62
CA HIS A 166 -18.13 3.42 2.32
C HIS A 166 -16.98 2.42 2.23
N ASN A 167 -15.99 2.67 1.37
CA ASN A 167 -14.93 1.74 0.99
C ASN A 167 -15.42 0.61 0.05
N TYR A 168 -16.02 1.02 -1.07
CA TYR A 168 -16.66 0.19 -2.10
C TYR A 168 -15.91 -1.09 -2.49
N SER A 169 -14.58 -1.03 -2.58
CA SER A 169 -13.77 -2.19 -2.97
C SER A 169 -13.99 -3.38 -2.04
N PHE A 170 -14.11 -3.17 -0.73
CA PHE A 170 -14.34 -4.24 0.24
C PHE A 170 -15.67 -4.94 0.00
N ASP A 171 -16.76 -4.18 -0.03
CA ASP A 171 -18.12 -4.74 -0.19
C ASP A 171 -18.31 -5.40 -1.55
N ARG A 172 -17.76 -4.79 -2.62
CA ARG A 172 -17.81 -5.39 -3.95
C ARG A 172 -17.13 -6.77 -4.00
N HIS A 173 -16.01 -6.94 -3.30
CA HIS A 173 -15.29 -8.22 -3.28
C HIS A 173 -16.01 -9.27 -2.43
N VAL A 174 -16.47 -8.92 -1.23
CA VAL A 174 -17.16 -9.90 -0.39
C VAL A 174 -18.52 -10.33 -0.97
N LEU A 175 -19.24 -9.46 -1.65
CA LEU A 175 -20.44 -9.81 -2.43
C LEU A 175 -20.09 -10.74 -3.60
N TYR A 176 -18.97 -10.48 -4.29
CA TYR A 176 -18.50 -11.33 -5.38
C TYR A 176 -18.12 -12.74 -4.92
N ASN A 177 -17.63 -12.90 -3.67
CA ASN A 177 -17.40 -14.22 -3.08
C ASN A 177 -18.71 -15.04 -2.96
N HIS A 178 -19.87 -14.36 -2.96
CA HIS A 178 -21.21 -14.99 -3.06
C HIS A 178 -21.74 -15.00 -4.49
N SER A 179 -20.92 -14.81 -5.53
CA SER A 179 -21.33 -14.73 -6.94
C SER A 179 -22.30 -13.57 -7.25
N ILE A 180 -22.27 -12.51 -6.45
CA ILE A 180 -23.03 -11.29 -6.66
C ILE A 180 -22.06 -10.22 -7.17
N ASP A 181 -22.12 -9.92 -8.48
CA ASP A 181 -21.33 -8.82 -9.02
C ASP A 181 -22.08 -7.48 -8.86
N THR A 182 -21.40 -6.47 -8.34
CA THR A 182 -22.00 -5.17 -8.03
C THR A 182 -21.57 -4.14 -9.07
N HIS A 183 -22.54 -3.51 -9.71
CA HIS A 183 -22.35 -2.45 -10.69
C HIS A 183 -23.14 -1.19 -10.32
N GLY A 184 -22.94 -0.08 -11.04
CA GLY A 184 -23.66 1.16 -10.83
C GLY A 184 -23.18 1.91 -9.60
N LEU A 185 -21.86 2.06 -9.44
CA LEU A 185 -21.27 2.87 -8.37
C LEU A 185 -21.79 4.33 -8.47
N GLY A 186 -22.60 4.73 -7.51
CA GLY A 186 -23.08 6.11 -7.34
C GLY A 186 -22.12 6.98 -6.55
N GLY A 187 -21.34 6.36 -5.67
CA GLY A 187 -20.33 7.04 -4.87
C GLY A 187 -19.71 6.16 -3.79
N ASP A 188 -18.46 6.44 -3.48
CA ASP A 188 -17.73 5.95 -2.31
C ASP A 188 -17.44 7.13 -1.39
N THR A 189 -18.03 7.14 -0.21
CA THR A 189 -17.92 8.27 0.73
C THR A 189 -16.51 8.46 1.26
N MET A 190 -15.68 7.41 1.30
CA MET A 190 -14.26 7.51 1.65
C MET A 190 -13.48 8.24 0.55
N HIS A 191 -13.68 7.89 -0.73
CA HIS A 191 -13.05 8.57 -1.86
C HIS A 191 -13.53 10.02 -2.01
N MET A 192 -14.83 10.27 -1.83
CA MET A 192 -15.39 11.62 -1.86
C MET A 192 -14.80 12.52 -0.76
N ALA A 193 -14.66 11.98 0.46
CA ALA A 193 -14.06 12.70 1.59
C ALA A 193 -12.57 13.02 1.34
N ARG A 194 -11.82 12.09 0.73
CA ARG A 194 -10.42 12.33 0.34
C ARG A 194 -10.29 13.39 -0.75
N LEU A 195 -11.16 13.35 -1.75
CA LEU A 195 -11.17 14.35 -2.82
C LEU A 195 -11.49 15.75 -2.26
N TRP A 196 -12.42 15.82 -1.29
CA TRP A 196 -12.77 17.08 -0.63
C TRP A 196 -11.65 17.59 0.27
N ASP A 197 -11.03 16.71 1.08
CA ASP A 197 -9.95 17.08 2.01
C ASP A 197 -8.98 15.91 2.24
N SER A 198 -7.85 15.94 1.54
CA SER A 198 -6.79 14.92 1.64
C SER A 198 -5.88 15.07 2.87
N SER A 199 -6.02 16.14 3.66
CA SER A 199 -5.19 16.40 4.86
C SER A 199 -5.68 15.67 6.12
N ARG A 200 -6.85 15.03 6.09
CA ARG A 200 -7.43 14.32 7.23
C ARG A 200 -6.62 13.07 7.57
N GLN A 201 -6.49 12.79 8.85
CA GLN A 201 -5.78 11.60 9.34
C GLN A 201 -6.63 10.33 9.30
N LYS A 202 -7.96 10.45 9.43
CA LYS A 202 -8.91 9.33 9.49
C LYS A 202 -10.06 9.52 8.52
N TYR A 203 -10.40 8.46 7.81
CA TYR A 203 -11.49 8.40 6.83
C TYR A 203 -12.44 7.23 7.12
N SER A 204 -12.42 6.63 8.31
CA SER A 204 -13.42 5.64 8.70
C SER A 204 -14.82 6.27 8.76
N LEU A 205 -15.85 5.45 8.54
CA LEU A 205 -17.24 5.89 8.58
C LEU A 205 -17.55 6.63 9.89
N GLU A 206 -17.11 6.08 11.02
CA GLU A 206 -17.22 6.70 12.35
C GLU A 206 -16.58 8.09 12.40
N ALA A 207 -15.30 8.23 11.97
CA ALA A 207 -14.60 9.50 12.03
C ALA A 207 -15.23 10.57 11.14
N LEU A 208 -15.73 10.18 9.96
CA LEU A 208 -16.39 11.10 9.04
C LEU A 208 -17.79 11.50 9.53
N THR A 209 -18.54 10.59 10.14
CA THR A 209 -19.85 10.91 10.73
C THR A 209 -19.71 11.90 11.88
N MET A 210 -18.76 11.66 12.78
CA MET A 210 -18.51 12.57 13.91
C MET A 210 -18.16 14.00 13.47
N ASP A 211 -17.42 14.15 12.37
CA ASP A 211 -16.92 15.45 11.93
C ASP A 211 -17.87 16.20 10.97
N LEU A 212 -18.66 15.48 10.19
CA LEU A 212 -19.40 16.05 9.07
C LEU A 212 -20.91 16.05 9.25
N LEU A 213 -21.43 15.18 10.11
CA LEU A 213 -22.86 15.13 10.40
C LEU A 213 -23.19 15.89 11.70
N PRO A 214 -24.47 16.24 11.93
CA PRO A 214 -24.89 16.93 13.15
C PRO A 214 -24.60 16.13 14.43
N ASP A 215 -24.44 16.82 15.56
CA ASP A 215 -24.09 16.24 16.87
C ASP A 215 -25.12 15.22 17.39
N ASP A 216 -26.36 15.26 16.91
CA ASP A 216 -27.39 14.28 17.21
C ASP A 216 -27.24 12.97 16.43
N PHE A 217 -26.40 12.96 15.38
CA PHE A 217 -26.06 11.76 14.62
C PHE A 217 -24.68 11.23 15.03
N GLN A 218 -24.59 10.50 16.14
CA GLN A 218 -23.37 9.88 16.59
C GLN A 218 -23.39 8.38 16.36
N LYS A 219 -22.34 7.86 15.70
CA LYS A 219 -22.08 6.43 15.57
C LYS A 219 -21.11 5.99 16.66
N THR A 220 -21.54 5.10 17.53
CA THR A 220 -20.68 4.43 18.51
C THR A 220 -19.92 3.30 17.83
N ASN A 221 -18.64 3.14 18.13
CA ASN A 221 -17.85 2.09 17.47
C ASN A 221 -18.20 0.69 18.01
N MET A 222 -17.98 -0.33 17.16
CA MET A 222 -18.33 -1.72 17.47
C MET A 222 -17.63 -2.24 18.75
N LYS A 223 -16.39 -1.80 19.00
CA LYS A 223 -15.63 -2.22 20.19
C LYS A 223 -16.21 -1.67 21.48
N GLU A 224 -16.81 -0.49 21.45
CA GLU A 224 -17.49 0.12 22.60
C GLU A 224 -18.85 -0.54 22.85
N LEU A 225 -19.57 -0.90 21.77
CA LEU A 225 -20.91 -1.52 21.87
C LEU A 225 -20.84 -3.01 22.25
N PHE A 226 -19.88 -3.75 21.72
CA PHE A 226 -19.83 -5.21 21.77
C PHE A 226 -18.52 -5.76 22.34
N GLY A 227 -17.57 -4.90 22.70
CA GLY A 227 -16.27 -5.32 23.20
C GLY A 227 -16.34 -6.01 24.56
N VAL A 228 -15.72 -7.18 24.68
CA VAL A 228 -15.58 -7.95 25.91
C VAL A 228 -14.14 -8.00 26.37
N PRO A 229 -13.83 -7.90 27.67
CA PRO A 229 -12.48 -8.05 28.17
C PRO A 229 -11.92 -9.46 27.89
N ASN A 230 -10.68 -9.54 27.45
CA ASN A 230 -10.00 -10.82 27.27
C ASN A 230 -9.72 -11.46 28.64
N ILE A 231 -10.09 -12.73 28.79
CA ILE A 231 -9.83 -13.46 30.03
C ILE A 231 -8.38 -13.96 30.04
N LYS A 232 -7.65 -13.66 31.11
CA LYS A 232 -6.29 -14.15 31.34
C LYS A 232 -6.28 -15.64 31.70
N LYS A 233 -5.09 -16.25 31.65
CA LYS A 233 -4.90 -17.67 32.03
C LYS A 233 -5.28 -18.00 33.48
N ASP A 234 -5.33 -17.02 34.35
CA ASP A 234 -5.73 -17.13 35.75
C ASP A 234 -7.26 -16.94 35.97
N GLY A 235 -8.03 -16.76 34.88
CA GLY A 235 -9.47 -16.56 34.93
C GLY A 235 -9.90 -15.10 35.21
N THR A 236 -8.97 -14.16 35.40
CA THR A 236 -9.29 -12.75 35.63
C THR A 236 -9.40 -11.99 34.31
N GLU A 237 -10.19 -10.90 34.31
CA GLU A 237 -10.32 -10.02 33.16
C GLU A 237 -9.01 -9.29 32.83
N GLY A 238 -8.68 -9.26 31.55
CA GLY A 238 -7.54 -8.52 31.03
C GLY A 238 -7.91 -7.07 30.69
N LYS A 239 -6.89 -6.24 30.48
CA LYS A 239 -7.09 -4.86 29.97
C LYS A 239 -7.42 -4.79 28.49
N ASN A 240 -7.13 -5.84 27.72
CA ASN A 240 -7.41 -5.88 26.29
C ASN A 240 -8.85 -6.29 26.06
N ILE A 241 -9.52 -5.54 25.19
CA ILE A 241 -10.91 -5.76 24.79
C ILE A 241 -10.90 -6.33 23.37
N SER A 242 -11.62 -7.44 23.15
CA SER A 242 -11.88 -8.03 21.84
C SER A 242 -13.37 -7.97 21.50
N ILE A 243 -13.67 -7.92 20.20
CA ILE A 243 -15.05 -8.01 19.69
C ILE A 243 -15.35 -9.49 19.51
N PRO A 244 -16.51 -10.00 19.99
CA PRO A 244 -16.95 -11.35 19.68
C PRO A 244 -17.10 -11.57 18.17
N PRO A 245 -17.06 -12.82 17.66
CA PRO A 245 -17.33 -13.09 16.26
C PRO A 245 -18.66 -12.47 15.79
N ILE A 246 -18.67 -11.91 14.60
CA ILE A 246 -19.82 -11.16 14.03
C ILE A 246 -21.07 -12.03 13.98
N GLU A 247 -20.92 -13.28 13.56
CA GLU A 247 -22.01 -14.26 13.52
C GLU A 247 -22.59 -14.56 14.90
N MET A 248 -21.81 -14.47 15.98
CA MET A 248 -22.31 -14.59 17.34
C MET A 248 -23.15 -13.37 17.76
N LEU A 249 -22.69 -12.16 17.41
CA LEU A 249 -23.44 -10.93 17.68
C LEU A 249 -24.80 -10.95 17.00
N GLN A 250 -24.87 -11.52 15.79
CA GLN A 250 -26.08 -11.63 14.99
C GLN A 250 -27.03 -12.74 15.50
N ARG A 251 -26.50 -13.84 16.09
CA ARG A 251 -27.29 -15.00 16.55
C ARG A 251 -27.85 -14.83 17.97
N LEU A 252 -27.05 -14.25 18.88
CA LEU A 252 -27.41 -14.20 20.30
C LEU A 252 -28.53 -13.20 20.55
N PRO A 253 -29.62 -13.57 21.26
CA PRO A 253 -30.75 -12.69 21.55
C PRO A 253 -30.34 -11.39 22.25
N GLU A 254 -29.33 -11.47 23.12
CA GLU A 254 -28.86 -10.33 23.94
C GLU A 254 -28.17 -9.25 23.09
N THR A 255 -27.61 -9.61 21.97
CA THR A 255 -26.84 -8.68 21.11
C THR A 255 -27.51 -8.40 19.77
N ARG A 256 -28.41 -9.29 19.32
CA ARG A 256 -29.02 -9.25 17.98
C ARG A 256 -29.64 -7.89 17.63
N ASP A 257 -30.54 -7.39 18.48
CA ASP A 257 -31.26 -6.15 18.20
C ASP A 257 -30.30 -4.95 18.12
N LYS A 258 -29.28 -4.92 18.99
CA LYS A 258 -28.24 -3.91 18.95
C LYS A 258 -27.40 -4.03 17.69
N PHE A 259 -27.10 -5.26 17.24
CA PHE A 259 -26.33 -5.53 16.04
C PHE A 259 -27.10 -5.14 14.77
N VAL A 260 -28.38 -5.50 14.67
CA VAL A 260 -29.28 -5.10 13.57
C VAL A 260 -29.37 -3.57 13.49
N HIS A 261 -29.52 -2.90 14.63
CA HIS A 261 -29.54 -1.43 14.67
C HIS A 261 -28.18 -0.84 14.24
N TYR A 262 -27.08 -1.38 14.74
CA TYR A 262 -25.71 -0.93 14.41
C TYR A 262 -25.43 -1.01 12.91
N SER A 263 -25.62 -2.19 12.30
CA SER A 263 -25.37 -2.42 10.87
C SER A 263 -26.33 -1.62 9.97
N SER A 264 -27.61 -1.47 10.38
CA SER A 264 -28.54 -0.60 9.65
C SER A 264 -28.14 0.88 9.70
N LEU A 265 -27.56 1.32 10.82
CA LEU A 265 -27.05 2.69 10.97
C LEU A 265 -25.90 2.99 9.98
N ASP A 266 -25.12 1.99 9.57
CA ASP A 266 -24.00 2.16 8.63
C ASP A 266 -24.49 2.55 7.24
N ALA A 267 -25.55 1.95 6.74
CA ALA A 267 -26.20 2.37 5.50
C ALA A 267 -26.78 3.78 5.58
N VAL A 268 -27.46 4.13 6.69
CA VAL A 268 -28.01 5.49 6.90
C VAL A 268 -26.91 6.53 6.98
N ALA A 269 -25.83 6.22 7.71
CA ALA A 269 -24.64 7.08 7.83
C ALA A 269 -23.98 7.31 6.47
N THR A 270 -23.80 6.26 5.69
CA THR A 270 -23.24 6.31 4.33
C THR A 270 -24.07 7.20 3.41
N TRP A 271 -25.41 7.08 3.45
CA TRP A 271 -26.30 7.93 2.65
C TRP A 271 -26.19 9.41 3.05
N LYS A 272 -26.25 9.71 4.35
CA LYS A 272 -26.12 11.08 4.87
C LYS A 272 -24.76 11.69 4.55
N LEU A 273 -23.70 10.93 4.71
CA LEU A 273 -22.34 11.36 4.33
C LEU A 273 -22.22 11.60 2.83
N HIS A 274 -22.76 10.70 1.99
CA HIS A 274 -22.79 10.91 0.55
C HIS A 274 -23.48 12.24 0.19
N THR A 275 -24.65 12.53 0.75
CA THR A 275 -25.38 13.78 0.52
C THR A 275 -24.56 14.99 0.97
N LYS A 276 -23.95 14.93 2.16
CA LYS A 276 -23.13 16.03 2.69
C LYS A 276 -21.87 16.28 1.87
N LEU A 277 -21.20 15.21 1.46
CA LEU A 277 -19.98 15.28 0.64
C LEU A 277 -20.28 15.72 -0.80
N SER A 278 -21.41 15.26 -1.38
CA SER A 278 -21.87 15.76 -2.68
C SER A 278 -22.04 17.27 -2.66
N ASN A 279 -22.75 17.82 -1.68
CA ASN A 279 -22.93 19.26 -1.53
C ASN A 279 -21.59 20.00 -1.35
N LYS A 280 -20.64 19.42 -0.60
CA LYS A 280 -19.29 20.01 -0.45
C LYS A 280 -18.50 20.03 -1.75
N LEU A 281 -18.55 18.96 -2.53
CA LEU A 281 -17.88 18.85 -3.82
C LEU A 281 -18.55 19.72 -4.89
N GLU A 282 -19.89 19.84 -4.91
CA GLU A 282 -20.63 20.74 -5.77
C GLU A 282 -20.24 22.21 -5.55
N ASN A 283 -20.07 22.61 -4.28
CA ASN A 283 -19.64 23.96 -3.90
C ASN A 283 -18.12 24.19 -4.06
N THR A 284 -17.37 23.21 -4.56
CA THR A 284 -15.94 23.35 -4.81
C THR A 284 -15.70 23.46 -6.32
N THR A 285 -15.24 24.64 -6.78
CA THR A 285 -14.97 24.92 -8.18
C THR A 285 -13.88 24.01 -8.73
N TRP A 286 -14.11 23.38 -9.88
CA TRP A 286 -13.11 22.62 -10.62
C TRP A 286 -12.53 23.41 -11.79
N ALA A 287 -13.15 23.39 -12.96
CA ALA A 287 -12.70 24.06 -14.17
C ALA A 287 -13.89 24.49 -15.05
N GLN A 288 -13.81 25.65 -15.71
CA GLN A 288 -14.78 26.10 -16.73
C GLN A 288 -16.26 25.96 -16.32
N GLY A 289 -16.61 26.38 -15.12
CA GLY A 289 -18.00 26.33 -14.61
C GLY A 289 -18.42 24.95 -14.08
N GLN A 290 -17.55 23.95 -14.10
CA GLN A 290 -17.75 22.62 -13.49
C GLN A 290 -17.24 22.60 -12.04
N ASN A 291 -17.73 21.64 -11.24
CA ASN A 291 -17.38 21.47 -9.85
C ASN A 291 -16.63 20.15 -9.58
N MET A 292 -16.18 19.96 -8.36
CA MET A 292 -15.42 18.76 -7.99
C MET A 292 -16.27 17.47 -7.94
N LEU A 293 -17.60 17.57 -7.85
CA LEU A 293 -18.48 16.41 -8.00
C LEU A 293 -18.52 15.92 -9.46
N ASP A 294 -18.44 16.84 -10.44
CA ASP A 294 -18.30 16.47 -11.85
C ASP A 294 -16.98 15.75 -12.11
N PHE A 295 -15.89 16.23 -11.48
CA PHE A 295 -14.58 15.54 -11.52
C PHE A 295 -14.69 14.13 -10.93
N TYR A 296 -15.33 13.99 -9.76
CA TYR A 296 -15.52 12.71 -9.08
C TYR A 296 -16.28 11.71 -9.96
N LYS A 297 -17.43 12.12 -10.49
CA LYS A 297 -18.28 11.27 -11.34
C LYS A 297 -17.59 10.86 -12.64
N ARG A 298 -16.84 11.79 -13.26
CA ARG A 298 -16.19 11.58 -14.55
C ARG A 298 -14.96 10.69 -14.49
N TYR A 299 -14.15 10.80 -13.41
CA TYR A 299 -12.85 10.14 -13.34
C TYR A 299 -12.73 9.15 -12.19
N LEU A 300 -13.12 9.51 -10.97
CA LEU A 300 -12.88 8.65 -9.82
C LEU A 300 -13.86 7.49 -9.70
N VAL A 301 -15.10 7.64 -10.15
CA VAL A 301 -16.08 6.54 -10.18
C VAL A 301 -15.61 5.43 -11.11
N PRO A 302 -15.37 5.69 -12.44
CA PRO A 302 -14.89 4.65 -13.33
C PRO A 302 -13.50 4.12 -12.93
N PHE A 303 -12.66 4.96 -12.33
CA PHE A 303 -11.35 4.53 -11.83
C PHE A 303 -11.47 3.55 -10.65
N ALA A 304 -12.40 3.79 -9.73
CA ALA A 304 -12.66 2.88 -8.61
C ALA A 304 -13.19 1.51 -9.09
N GLU A 305 -14.12 1.50 -10.05
CA GLU A 305 -14.61 0.26 -10.65
C GLU A 305 -13.48 -0.52 -11.35
N MET A 306 -12.66 0.16 -12.15
CA MET A 306 -11.50 -0.45 -12.82
C MET A 306 -10.50 -1.03 -11.82
N LEU A 307 -10.19 -0.31 -10.72
CA LEU A 307 -9.26 -0.81 -9.69
C LEU A 307 -9.76 -2.10 -9.06
N THR A 308 -11.06 -2.19 -8.74
CA THR A 308 -11.63 -3.42 -8.18
C THR A 308 -11.63 -4.59 -9.18
N ASP A 309 -11.74 -4.32 -10.49
CA ASP A 309 -11.56 -5.35 -11.52
C ASP A 309 -10.11 -5.84 -11.57
N MET A 310 -9.13 -4.93 -11.47
CA MET A 310 -7.70 -5.29 -11.38
C MET A 310 -7.40 -6.14 -10.13
N GLU A 311 -7.93 -5.75 -8.97
CA GLU A 311 -7.80 -6.51 -7.72
C GLU A 311 -8.33 -7.95 -7.87
N ARG A 312 -9.49 -8.14 -8.53
CA ARG A 312 -10.08 -9.46 -8.79
C ARG A 312 -9.27 -10.31 -9.76
N ARG A 313 -8.72 -9.70 -10.82
CA ARG A 313 -7.86 -10.42 -11.76
C ARG A 313 -6.61 -10.93 -11.08
N GLY A 314 -6.01 -10.09 -10.23
CA GLY A 314 -4.73 -10.39 -9.59
C GLY A 314 -3.61 -10.64 -10.61
N ILE A 315 -2.44 -10.99 -10.13
CA ILE A 315 -1.29 -11.35 -10.95
C ILE A 315 -0.78 -12.75 -10.58
N TYR A 316 -0.50 -13.58 -11.58
CA TYR A 316 -0.01 -14.93 -11.35
C TYR A 316 1.43 -14.94 -10.84
N VAL A 317 1.72 -15.80 -9.87
CA VAL A 317 3.05 -16.06 -9.33
C VAL A 317 3.35 -17.55 -9.32
N ALA A 318 4.57 -17.92 -9.67
CA ALA A 318 5.05 -19.31 -9.69
C ALA A 318 5.30 -19.83 -8.26
N ARG A 319 4.20 -19.91 -7.47
CA ARG A 319 4.27 -20.19 -6.03
C ARG A 319 4.73 -21.62 -5.70
N GLU A 320 4.48 -22.59 -6.59
CA GLU A 320 4.77 -24.01 -6.32
C GLU A 320 6.12 -24.44 -6.89
N THR A 321 6.68 -23.69 -7.83
CA THR A 321 7.91 -24.06 -8.54
C THR A 321 9.05 -23.12 -8.21
N TYR A 322 8.93 -21.86 -8.54
CA TYR A 322 10.02 -20.90 -8.44
C TYR A 322 10.24 -20.39 -7.01
N LEU A 323 9.19 -19.95 -6.32
CA LEU A 323 9.29 -19.36 -4.98
C LEU A 323 9.84 -20.32 -3.91
N PRO A 324 9.48 -21.63 -3.87
CA PRO A 324 10.08 -22.57 -2.91
C PRO A 324 11.57 -22.77 -3.13
N SER A 325 12.03 -22.86 -4.39
CA SER A 325 13.45 -22.98 -4.71
C SER A 325 14.22 -21.73 -4.28
N LEU A 326 13.63 -20.57 -4.49
CA LEU A 326 14.19 -19.27 -4.10
C LEU A 326 14.27 -19.14 -2.57
N GLN A 327 13.25 -19.58 -1.86
CA GLN A 327 13.26 -19.59 -0.40
C GLN A 327 14.38 -20.48 0.14
N LEU A 328 14.52 -21.68 -0.39
CA LEU A 328 15.60 -22.61 0.00
C LEU A 328 17.00 -22.00 -0.23
N GLN A 329 17.20 -21.35 -1.38
CA GLN A 329 18.45 -20.64 -1.67
C GLN A 329 18.70 -19.52 -0.66
N ALA A 330 17.69 -18.68 -0.40
CA ALA A 330 17.81 -17.58 0.55
C ALA A 330 18.07 -18.06 1.98
N GLU A 331 17.39 -19.13 2.43
CA GLU A 331 17.64 -19.74 3.73
C GLU A 331 19.05 -20.33 3.84
N THR A 332 19.56 -20.97 2.77
CA THR A 332 20.94 -21.47 2.71
C THR A 332 21.96 -20.34 2.82
N ASP A 333 21.76 -19.25 2.09
CA ASP A 333 22.64 -18.07 2.16
C ASP A 333 22.60 -17.43 3.56
N ARG A 334 21.41 -17.33 4.14
CA ARG A 334 21.22 -16.85 5.51
C ARG A 334 22.01 -17.66 6.52
N ASP A 335 21.92 -18.98 6.45
CA ASP A 335 22.63 -19.90 7.36
C ASP A 335 24.16 -19.79 7.20
N LYS A 336 24.64 -19.62 5.96
CA LYS A 336 26.06 -19.36 5.68
C LYS A 336 26.56 -18.07 6.34
N TYR A 337 25.81 -16.96 6.20
CA TYR A 337 26.17 -15.68 6.83
C TYR A 337 26.03 -15.75 8.35
N GLU A 338 25.02 -16.45 8.87
CA GLU A 338 24.82 -16.66 10.30
C GLU A 338 25.99 -17.44 10.92
N HIS A 339 26.41 -18.53 10.26
CA HIS A 339 27.57 -19.32 10.66
C HIS A 339 28.84 -18.46 10.70
N ALA A 340 29.13 -17.73 9.63
CA ALA A 340 30.31 -16.87 9.54
C ALA A 340 30.36 -15.81 10.66
N PHE A 341 29.23 -15.16 10.98
CA PHE A 341 29.16 -14.21 12.06
C PHE A 341 29.38 -14.87 13.44
N ARG A 342 28.71 -16.00 13.69
CA ARG A 342 28.76 -16.69 14.99
C ARG A 342 30.16 -17.24 15.30
N GLU A 343 30.83 -17.84 14.33
CA GLU A 343 32.20 -18.32 14.49
C GLU A 343 33.20 -17.18 14.84
N TRP A 344 33.03 -16.02 14.21
CA TRP A 344 33.83 -14.86 14.59
C TRP A 344 33.46 -14.33 15.99
N ALA A 345 32.16 -14.17 16.29
CA ALA A 345 31.70 -13.59 17.55
C ALA A 345 32.05 -14.46 18.76
N LYS A 346 32.07 -15.77 18.60
CA LYS A 346 32.43 -16.75 19.62
C LYS A 346 33.86 -16.57 20.14
N GLN A 347 34.77 -16.03 19.35
CA GLN A 347 36.15 -15.74 19.77
C GLN A 347 36.23 -14.67 20.88
N TYR A 348 35.17 -13.88 21.06
CA TYR A 348 35.08 -12.76 22.01
C TYR A 348 34.04 -12.97 23.13
N CYS A 349 33.04 -13.81 22.86
CA CYS A 349 31.98 -14.11 23.82
C CYS A 349 31.44 -15.52 23.59
N ASP A 350 31.68 -16.43 24.55
CA ASP A 350 31.33 -17.87 24.41
C ASP A 350 29.85 -18.11 24.11
N GLU A 351 28.95 -17.25 24.64
CA GLU A 351 27.50 -17.35 24.36
C GLU A 351 27.04 -16.57 23.13
N ALA A 352 27.94 -15.95 22.36
CA ALA A 352 27.57 -15.18 21.16
C ALA A 352 27.00 -16.07 20.05
N ASP A 353 27.33 -17.36 20.02
CA ASP A 353 26.75 -18.35 19.12
C ASP A 353 25.23 -18.52 19.28
N ARG A 354 24.67 -18.12 20.44
CA ARG A 354 23.24 -18.21 20.81
C ARG A 354 22.51 -16.88 20.79
N MET A 355 23.22 -15.84 20.43
CA MET A 355 22.67 -14.49 20.39
C MET A 355 21.53 -14.40 19.36
N ASN A 356 20.42 -13.77 19.74
CA ASN A 356 19.39 -13.43 18.78
C ASN A 356 19.85 -12.25 17.90
N LEU A 357 20.26 -12.54 16.67
CA LEU A 357 20.83 -11.57 15.72
C LEU A 357 19.79 -10.51 15.24
N ALA A 358 18.49 -10.74 15.44
CA ALA A 358 17.45 -9.74 15.22
C ALA A 358 17.34 -8.75 16.41
N SER A 359 17.81 -9.12 17.61
CA SER A 359 17.68 -8.30 18.82
C SER A 359 18.64 -7.11 18.84
N ALA A 360 18.11 -5.89 18.69
CA ALA A 360 18.89 -4.66 18.79
C ALA A 360 19.58 -4.53 20.17
N GLY A 361 18.94 -4.97 21.26
CA GLY A 361 19.52 -4.91 22.61
C GLY A 361 20.72 -5.84 22.77
N GLN A 362 20.64 -7.08 22.25
CA GLN A 362 21.76 -8.03 22.30
C GLN A 362 22.92 -7.56 21.42
N LYS A 363 22.66 -7.10 20.19
CA LYS A 363 23.68 -6.50 19.31
C LYS A 363 24.34 -5.27 19.94
N CYS A 364 23.54 -4.38 20.56
CA CYS A 364 24.06 -3.20 21.25
C CYS A 364 25.03 -3.58 22.37
N THR A 365 24.65 -4.55 23.21
CA THR A 365 25.52 -5.06 24.29
C THR A 365 26.79 -5.70 23.73
N PHE A 366 26.68 -6.54 22.70
CA PHE A 366 27.83 -7.22 22.09
C PHE A 366 28.82 -6.23 21.48
N PHE A 367 28.40 -5.29 20.66
CA PHE A 367 29.34 -4.35 20.02
C PHE A 367 29.85 -3.25 20.97
N PHE A 368 28.96 -2.65 21.73
CA PHE A 368 29.25 -1.40 22.46
C PHE A 368 29.37 -1.55 23.98
N GLY A 369 29.04 -2.74 24.53
CA GLY A 369 29.20 -3.01 25.98
C GLY A 369 30.63 -2.80 26.44
N GLY A 370 30.83 -2.04 27.55
CA GLY A 370 32.15 -1.62 28.04
C GLY A 370 32.75 -0.39 27.35
N GLY A 371 32.13 0.08 26.25
CA GLY A 371 32.53 1.27 25.49
C GLY A 371 32.11 2.58 26.18
N LYS A 372 32.81 3.68 25.87
CA LYS A 372 32.45 5.02 26.33
C LYS A 372 31.13 5.48 25.69
N ASN A 373 30.16 5.82 26.52
CA ASN A 373 28.92 6.45 26.08
C ASN A 373 29.17 7.98 25.97
N LYS A 374 29.16 8.50 24.74
CA LYS A 374 29.34 9.94 24.48
C LYS A 374 28.00 10.70 24.46
N ASN A 375 26.87 10.03 24.75
CA ASN A 375 25.58 10.67 24.71
C ASN A 375 25.37 11.59 25.94
N PRO A 376 25.15 12.89 25.71
CA PRO A 376 24.94 13.84 26.83
C PRO A 376 23.61 13.59 27.57
N LYS A 377 22.68 12.81 27.04
CA LYS A 377 21.37 12.54 27.68
C LYS A 377 21.40 11.41 28.70
N SER A 378 22.28 10.43 28.58
CA SER A 378 22.30 9.28 29.49
C SER A 378 23.53 9.23 30.41
N GLY A 379 24.66 9.81 30.01
CA GLY A 379 25.88 9.94 30.82
C GLY A 379 26.46 8.63 31.39
N GLU A 380 25.68 7.55 31.46
CA GLU A 380 26.07 6.29 32.05
C GLU A 380 26.87 5.43 31.05
N PRO A 381 27.94 4.78 31.52
CA PRO A 381 28.69 3.83 30.67
C PRO A 381 27.80 2.65 30.30
N ILE A 382 27.99 2.13 29.07
CA ILE A 382 27.30 0.93 28.64
C ILE A 382 27.86 -0.25 29.43
N PRO A 383 27.02 -1.05 30.11
CA PRO A 383 27.50 -2.20 30.88
C PRO A 383 28.35 -3.13 30.02
N ALA A 384 29.55 -3.51 30.55
CA ALA A 384 30.47 -4.41 29.83
C ALA A 384 29.88 -5.79 29.60
N GLU A 385 28.96 -6.21 30.48
CA GLU A 385 28.24 -7.48 30.36
C GLU A 385 26.78 -7.26 30.72
N ARG A 386 25.87 -8.02 30.05
CA ARG A 386 24.45 -7.99 30.37
C ARG A 386 23.83 -9.36 30.18
N GLU A 387 22.91 -9.71 31.08
CA GLU A 387 22.11 -10.94 31.00
C GLU A 387 20.82 -10.72 30.21
N PHE A 388 20.48 -11.71 29.36
CA PHE A 388 19.26 -11.75 28.60
C PHE A 388 18.52 -13.06 28.85
N LYS A 389 17.22 -12.97 29.03
CA LYS A 389 16.36 -14.15 29.15
C LYS A 389 16.11 -14.72 27.75
N VAL A 390 16.58 -15.95 27.50
CA VAL A 390 16.45 -16.65 26.23
C VAL A 390 15.74 -18.00 26.44
N GLU A 391 15.15 -18.54 25.38
CA GLU A 391 14.54 -19.85 25.40
C GLU A 391 15.61 -20.92 25.59
N ASN A 392 15.35 -21.90 26.46
CA ASN A 392 16.28 -22.98 26.75
C ASN A 392 16.08 -24.17 25.81
N ILE A 393 16.44 -23.95 24.53
CA ILE A 393 16.27 -24.96 23.46
C ILE A 393 17.13 -26.21 23.74
N GLU A 394 18.29 -26.03 24.38
CA GLU A 394 19.25 -27.08 24.66
C GLU A 394 18.86 -27.96 25.84
N GLY A 395 17.81 -27.61 26.57
CA GLY A 395 17.36 -28.37 27.73
C GLY A 395 18.31 -28.33 28.89
N ILE A 396 19.13 -27.27 29.03
CA ILE A 396 20.09 -27.11 30.15
C ILE A 396 19.35 -27.06 31.48
N VAL A 397 19.66 -27.99 32.37
CA VAL A 397 19.08 -28.06 33.71
C VAL A 397 19.91 -27.17 34.62
N GLN A 398 19.29 -26.18 35.21
CA GLN A 398 19.92 -25.28 36.18
C GLN A 398 20.25 -26.08 37.46
N GLU A 399 21.35 -25.70 38.10
CA GLU A 399 21.79 -26.31 39.35
C GLU A 399 20.66 -26.32 40.40
N GLY A 400 20.43 -27.46 41.02
CA GLY A 400 19.35 -27.69 42.01
C GLY A 400 17.96 -27.97 41.41
N LYS A 401 17.75 -28.06 40.07
CA LYS A 401 16.48 -28.41 39.45
C LYS A 401 16.51 -29.77 38.80
N LYS A 402 15.36 -30.48 38.82
CA LYS A 402 15.23 -31.84 38.25
C LYS A 402 14.81 -31.80 36.75
N LYS A 403 14.36 -30.64 36.23
CA LYS A 403 13.92 -30.46 34.83
C LYS A 403 14.40 -29.12 34.31
N PRO A 404 14.65 -29.00 32.99
CA PRO A 404 15.04 -27.73 32.39
C PRO A 404 13.89 -26.71 32.47
N ASN A 405 14.24 -25.45 32.80
CA ASN A 405 13.30 -24.35 32.68
C ASN A 405 13.06 -24.03 31.21
N LYS A 406 11.89 -23.52 30.87
CA LYS A 406 11.59 -23.03 29.52
C LYS A 406 12.51 -21.90 29.06
N TYR A 407 13.03 -21.11 30.00
CA TYR A 407 13.95 -20.00 29.76
C TYR A 407 15.17 -20.11 30.63
N ARG A 408 16.31 -19.65 30.12
CA ARG A 408 17.57 -19.47 30.88
C ARG A 408 18.11 -18.06 30.72
N GLN A 409 19.04 -17.69 31.61
CA GLN A 409 19.83 -16.47 31.45
C GLN A 409 21.01 -16.77 30.51
N MET A 410 21.26 -15.86 29.56
CA MET A 410 22.39 -15.85 28.66
C MET A 410 23.17 -14.56 28.92
N LYS A 411 24.47 -14.67 29.14
CA LYS A 411 25.33 -13.54 29.44
C LYS A 411 26.10 -13.10 28.19
N ILE A 412 25.89 -11.87 27.76
CA ILE A 412 26.62 -11.31 26.61
C ILE A 412 27.69 -10.35 27.14
N LYS A 413 28.94 -10.63 26.76
CA LYS A 413 30.09 -9.76 26.99
C LYS A 413 30.28 -8.84 25.80
N GLY A 414 30.47 -7.54 26.07
CA GLY A 414 30.66 -6.52 25.04
C GLY A 414 32.10 -6.39 24.57
N LEU A 415 32.27 -6.01 23.29
CA LEU A 415 33.55 -5.75 22.64
C LEU A 415 34.15 -4.38 23.03
N GLY A 416 33.35 -3.45 23.56
CA GLY A 416 33.84 -2.13 23.94
C GLY A 416 34.04 -1.16 22.78
N MET A 417 33.44 -1.44 21.59
CA MET A 417 33.56 -0.55 20.43
C MET A 417 32.93 0.82 20.70
N PRO A 418 33.47 1.92 20.14
CA PRO A 418 32.86 3.24 20.27
C PRO A 418 31.53 3.29 19.50
N ALA A 419 30.49 3.81 20.16
CA ALA A 419 29.20 4.00 19.48
C ALA A 419 29.30 5.13 18.43
N ILE A 420 28.81 4.88 17.22
CA ILE A 420 28.82 5.84 16.09
C ILE A 420 27.60 6.75 16.18
N ASN A 421 26.40 6.17 16.35
CA ASN A 421 25.13 6.87 16.41
C ASN A 421 24.26 6.37 17.57
N TYR A 422 23.30 7.20 17.98
CA TYR A 422 22.39 6.91 19.09
C TYR A 422 20.92 6.99 18.61
N THR A 423 20.07 6.20 19.27
CA THR A 423 18.62 6.28 19.12
C THR A 423 18.09 7.57 19.78
N ALA A 424 16.83 7.92 19.56
CA ALA A 424 16.17 9.05 20.20
C ALA A 424 16.17 8.93 21.76
N THR A 425 16.22 7.70 22.28
CA THR A 425 16.31 7.40 23.73
C THR A 425 17.73 7.42 24.28
N GLY A 426 18.74 7.67 23.45
CA GLY A 426 20.14 7.76 23.90
C GLY A 426 20.90 6.43 23.97
N ILE A 427 20.31 5.34 23.47
CA ILE A 427 20.97 4.02 23.39
C ILE A 427 21.76 3.95 22.08
N PRO A 428 22.98 3.34 22.06
CA PRO A 428 23.71 3.14 20.80
C PRO A 428 22.88 2.40 19.76
N ALA A 429 22.82 2.95 18.56
CA ALA A 429 22.08 2.37 17.47
C ALA A 429 22.83 1.20 16.83
N THR A 430 22.08 0.15 16.44
CA THR A 430 22.57 -1.02 15.70
C THR A 430 21.84 -1.18 14.38
N SER A 431 21.41 -0.06 13.78
CA SER A 431 20.74 -0.06 12.46
C SER A 431 21.71 -0.50 11.36
N ALA A 432 21.17 -0.91 10.22
CA ALA A 432 21.96 -1.29 9.04
C ALA A 432 22.96 -0.20 8.63
N ALA A 433 22.59 1.08 8.74
CA ALA A 433 23.50 2.20 8.44
C ALA A 433 24.71 2.25 9.39
N VAL A 434 24.50 1.97 10.70
CA VAL A 434 25.60 1.91 11.68
C VAL A 434 26.47 0.68 11.45
N LEU A 435 25.85 -0.49 11.21
CA LEU A 435 26.60 -1.71 10.93
C LEU A 435 27.44 -1.56 9.64
N LYS A 436 26.91 -0.85 8.62
CA LYS A 436 27.65 -0.54 7.41
C LYS A 436 28.85 0.37 7.66
N GLN A 437 28.72 1.38 8.54
CA GLN A 437 29.86 2.22 8.95
C GLN A 437 30.91 1.45 9.74
N LEU A 438 30.50 0.43 10.50
CA LEU A 438 31.44 -0.46 11.21
C LEU A 438 32.14 -1.40 10.24
N ALA A 439 31.42 -2.04 9.32
CA ALA A 439 31.97 -3.01 8.35
C ALA A 439 32.78 -2.36 7.24
N GLY A 440 32.31 -1.22 6.72
CA GLY A 440 32.78 -0.59 5.49
C GLY A 440 31.90 -0.89 4.28
N ASN A 441 32.36 -0.42 3.10
CA ASN A 441 31.70 -0.72 1.84
C ASN A 441 32.42 -1.90 1.18
N ASN A 442 31.71 -3.03 1.05
CA ASN A 442 32.22 -4.26 0.41
C ASN A 442 33.55 -4.80 1.02
N PRO A 443 33.64 -5.05 2.34
CA PRO A 443 34.87 -5.55 2.95
C PRO A 443 35.23 -6.97 2.46
N SER A 444 34.27 -7.69 1.85
CA SER A 444 34.49 -9.03 1.25
C SER A 444 34.88 -8.98 -0.23
N ASP A 445 34.96 -7.78 -0.83
CA ASP A 445 35.42 -7.62 -2.21
C ASP A 445 36.93 -7.85 -2.29
N ASP A 446 37.35 -8.81 -3.12
CA ASP A 446 38.78 -9.17 -3.25
C ASP A 446 39.57 -8.15 -4.11
N VAL A 447 38.88 -7.33 -4.91
CA VAL A 447 39.52 -6.37 -5.84
C VAL A 447 39.64 -4.98 -5.20
N ASN A 448 38.56 -4.44 -4.62
CA ASN A 448 38.53 -3.11 -4.04
C ASN A 448 37.85 -3.10 -2.67
N PRO A 449 38.40 -3.76 -1.63
CA PRO A 449 37.80 -3.81 -0.33
C PRO A 449 37.85 -2.43 0.33
N SER A 450 36.71 -2.01 0.93
CA SER A 450 36.64 -0.78 1.76
C SER A 450 36.21 -1.17 3.17
N TYR A 451 37.11 -0.97 4.13
CA TYR A 451 36.90 -1.34 5.52
C TYR A 451 36.35 -0.17 6.34
N GLY A 452 35.49 -0.47 7.32
CA GLY A 452 34.89 0.52 8.22
C GLY A 452 35.62 0.67 9.55
N ALA A 453 34.95 1.31 10.53
CA ALA A 453 35.52 1.62 11.83
C ALA A 453 35.96 0.38 12.64
N ALA A 454 35.41 -0.80 12.37
CA ALA A 454 35.83 -2.04 13.00
C ALA A 454 37.27 -2.42 12.63
N TYR A 455 37.72 -2.09 11.40
CA TYR A 455 39.07 -2.41 10.97
C TYR A 455 40.14 -1.82 11.90
N GLU A 456 40.05 -0.52 12.17
CA GLU A 456 40.98 0.18 13.06
C GLU A 456 40.83 -0.25 14.52
N PHE A 457 39.60 -0.46 14.99
CA PHE A 457 39.32 -0.91 16.35
C PHE A 457 40.00 -2.25 16.70
N PHE A 458 40.05 -3.19 15.74
CA PHE A 458 40.73 -4.48 15.90
C PHE A 458 42.23 -4.45 15.54
N GLY A 459 42.81 -3.26 15.37
CA GLY A 459 44.24 -3.06 15.12
C GLY A 459 44.66 -3.28 13.68
N GLY A 460 43.72 -3.26 12.73
CA GLY A 460 44.01 -3.48 11.31
C GLY A 460 44.40 -4.93 10.95
N GLY A 461 45.06 -5.10 9.84
CA GLY A 461 45.54 -6.42 9.36
C GLY A 461 44.42 -7.44 9.19
N GLN A 462 44.72 -8.73 9.43
CA GLN A 462 43.76 -9.83 9.20
C GLN A 462 42.59 -9.75 10.21
N LYS A 463 42.86 -9.45 11.49
CA LYS A 463 41.82 -9.34 12.53
C LYS A 463 40.80 -8.24 12.21
N GLY A 464 41.26 -7.10 11.72
CA GLY A 464 40.38 -6.01 11.31
C GLY A 464 39.52 -6.38 10.09
N LYS A 465 40.14 -7.08 9.10
CA LYS A 465 39.43 -7.61 7.93
C LYS A 465 38.33 -8.60 8.34
N ASP A 466 38.66 -9.57 9.20
CA ASP A 466 37.71 -10.58 9.69
C ASP A 466 36.55 -9.96 10.45
N ALA A 467 36.82 -8.95 11.27
CA ALA A 467 35.77 -8.20 11.97
C ALA A 467 34.81 -7.48 10.99
N CYS A 468 35.36 -6.82 9.95
CA CYS A 468 34.54 -6.15 8.95
C CYS A 468 33.70 -7.15 8.15
N LYS A 469 34.27 -8.29 7.73
CA LYS A 469 33.57 -9.36 7.01
C LYS A 469 32.45 -9.98 7.87
N ALA A 470 32.72 -10.22 9.16
CA ALA A 470 31.71 -10.74 10.09
C ALA A 470 30.53 -9.75 10.28
N ILE A 471 30.82 -8.45 10.44
CA ILE A 471 29.75 -7.43 10.57
C ILE A 471 28.99 -7.29 9.26
N GLU A 472 29.63 -7.43 8.10
CA GLU A 472 28.96 -7.48 6.80
C GLU A 472 28.01 -8.67 6.71
N SER A 473 28.44 -9.87 7.18
CA SER A 473 27.57 -11.05 7.25
C SER A 473 26.30 -10.77 8.06
N LEU A 474 26.39 -10.04 9.15
CA LEU A 474 25.23 -9.62 9.94
C LEU A 474 24.28 -8.66 9.16
N LEU A 475 24.83 -7.81 8.29
CA LEU A 475 24.03 -6.99 7.35
C LEU A 475 23.32 -7.86 6.33
N GLN A 476 24.01 -8.86 5.77
CA GLN A 476 23.44 -9.78 4.80
C GLN A 476 22.31 -10.63 5.41
N ILE A 477 22.47 -11.14 6.64
CA ILE A 477 21.38 -11.82 7.37
C ILE A 477 20.12 -10.95 7.40
N SER A 478 20.27 -9.68 7.78
CA SER A 478 19.12 -8.77 7.88
C SER A 478 18.48 -8.48 6.51
N ALA A 479 19.28 -8.42 5.45
CA ALA A 479 18.79 -8.25 4.08
C ALA A 479 18.02 -9.48 3.62
N VAL A 480 18.59 -10.68 3.83
CA VAL A 480 17.96 -11.96 3.45
C VAL A 480 16.68 -12.21 4.26
N ASP A 481 16.69 -11.97 5.59
CA ASP A 481 15.48 -12.04 6.43
C ASP A 481 14.37 -11.13 5.90
N THR A 482 14.73 -9.94 5.41
CA THR A 482 13.76 -9.02 4.77
C THR A 482 13.23 -9.61 3.46
N MET A 483 14.10 -10.21 2.61
CA MET A 483 13.66 -10.83 1.36
C MET A 483 12.70 -12.00 1.63
N ILE A 484 13.04 -12.88 2.57
CA ILE A 484 12.19 -14.01 2.94
C ILE A 484 10.88 -13.54 3.57
N GLY A 485 10.94 -12.69 4.60
CA GLY A 485 9.77 -12.33 5.41
C GLY A 485 8.83 -11.31 4.76
N THR A 486 9.37 -10.41 3.94
CA THR A 486 8.58 -9.33 3.33
C THR A 486 8.10 -9.68 1.92
N PHE A 487 8.85 -10.49 1.18
CA PHE A 487 8.55 -10.76 -0.23
C PHE A 487 8.26 -12.24 -0.50
N ILE A 488 9.20 -13.15 -0.24
CA ILE A 488 9.07 -14.55 -0.68
C ILE A 488 7.89 -15.25 0.00
N LYS A 489 7.84 -15.27 1.34
CA LYS A 489 6.77 -15.94 2.10
C LYS A 489 5.39 -15.35 1.84
N PRO A 490 5.18 -14.02 1.90
CA PRO A 490 3.87 -13.45 1.60
C PRO A 490 3.37 -13.77 0.18
N LEU A 491 4.26 -13.84 -0.82
CA LEU A 491 3.88 -14.22 -2.18
C LEU A 491 3.42 -15.68 -2.29
N GLN A 492 3.95 -16.59 -1.45
CA GLN A 492 3.50 -17.98 -1.39
C GLN A 492 2.19 -18.13 -0.62
N GLU A 493 2.06 -17.43 0.52
CA GLU A 493 0.95 -17.59 1.46
C GLU A 493 -0.34 -16.90 1.00
N LEU A 494 -0.22 -15.80 0.23
CA LEU A 494 -1.35 -14.97 -0.20
C LEU A 494 -1.82 -15.30 -1.63
N ALA A 495 -1.12 -16.15 -2.36
CA ALA A 495 -1.59 -16.60 -3.66
C ALA A 495 -2.78 -17.57 -3.48
N ASP A 496 -3.82 -17.39 -4.29
CA ASP A 496 -4.98 -18.26 -4.33
C ASP A 496 -4.67 -19.65 -4.94
N ASP A 497 -5.69 -20.49 -5.08
CA ASP A 497 -5.54 -21.84 -5.65
C ASP A 497 -5.12 -21.84 -7.12
N ASP A 498 -5.41 -20.76 -7.86
CA ASP A 498 -4.98 -20.56 -9.25
C ASP A 498 -3.59 -19.89 -9.36
N GLY A 499 -2.91 -19.69 -8.22
CA GLY A 499 -1.59 -19.05 -8.12
C GLY A 499 -1.61 -17.54 -8.34
N ARG A 500 -2.78 -16.88 -8.19
CA ARG A 500 -2.88 -15.42 -8.35
C ARG A 500 -2.84 -14.70 -7.01
N ILE A 501 -2.20 -13.55 -7.02
CA ILE A 501 -2.14 -12.62 -5.87
C ILE A 501 -3.06 -11.44 -6.14
N HIS A 502 -3.93 -11.17 -5.17
CA HIS A 502 -4.94 -10.12 -5.19
C HIS A 502 -4.59 -9.02 -4.18
N CYS A 503 -3.75 -8.07 -4.59
CA CYS A 503 -3.44 -6.94 -3.71
C CYS A 503 -4.58 -5.91 -3.69
N SER A 504 -4.82 -5.28 -2.54
CA SER A 504 -5.76 -4.16 -2.45
C SER A 504 -5.10 -2.87 -2.92
N LEU A 505 -5.75 -2.16 -3.85
CA LEU A 505 -5.29 -0.89 -4.42
C LEU A 505 -6.09 0.27 -3.82
N ASN A 506 -5.44 1.17 -3.12
CA ASN A 506 -6.12 2.23 -2.37
C ASN A 506 -5.75 3.63 -2.87
N LEU A 507 -6.77 4.49 -3.03
CA LEU A 507 -6.66 5.93 -3.30
C LEU A 507 -6.46 6.70 -1.99
N ASN A 508 -5.44 6.34 -1.19
CA ASN A 508 -5.29 6.85 0.17
C ASN A 508 -4.11 7.81 0.37
N THR A 509 -3.36 8.15 -0.67
CA THR A 509 -2.25 9.09 -0.56
C THR A 509 -2.70 10.53 -0.76
N GLU A 510 -1.98 11.48 -0.16
CA GLU A 510 -2.29 12.92 -0.27
C GLU A 510 -2.06 13.48 -1.68
N THR A 511 -1.21 12.85 -2.48
CA THR A 511 -0.93 13.22 -3.87
C THR A 511 -1.90 12.57 -4.85
N GLY A 512 -2.63 11.50 -4.43
CA GLY A 512 -3.51 10.72 -5.30
C GLY A 512 -2.81 9.58 -6.01
N ARG A 513 -1.56 9.27 -5.65
CA ARG A 513 -0.93 8.00 -6.04
C ARG A 513 -1.66 6.83 -5.38
N LEU A 514 -1.73 5.71 -6.06
CA LEU A 514 -2.21 4.46 -5.46
C LEU A 514 -1.23 3.97 -4.39
N SER A 515 -1.74 3.27 -3.40
CA SER A 515 -0.97 2.42 -2.52
C SER A 515 -1.47 0.99 -2.60
N SER A 516 -0.57 0.03 -2.43
CA SER A 516 -0.87 -1.40 -2.46
C SER A 516 -0.67 -2.02 -1.09
N ARG A 517 -1.53 -2.96 -0.71
CA ARG A 517 -1.38 -3.76 0.52
C ARG A 517 -1.95 -5.16 0.33
N MET A 518 -1.52 -6.08 1.17
CA MET A 518 -1.97 -7.47 1.23
C MET A 518 -1.88 -8.26 -0.10
N PRO A 519 -0.61 -8.38 -0.62
CA PRO A 519 0.65 -7.80 -0.19
C PRO A 519 0.91 -6.42 -0.81
N ASN A 520 1.94 -5.70 -0.33
CA ASN A 520 2.39 -4.49 -1.01
C ASN A 520 3.25 -4.84 -2.23
N LEU A 521 2.62 -4.91 -3.41
CA LEU A 521 3.31 -5.23 -4.66
C LEU A 521 4.09 -4.05 -5.25
N GLN A 522 3.82 -2.81 -4.80
CA GLN A 522 4.51 -1.61 -5.30
C GLN A 522 5.94 -1.45 -4.75
N ASN A 523 6.28 -2.13 -3.66
CA ASN A 523 7.59 -2.03 -3.02
C ASN A 523 8.51 -3.23 -3.30
N GLN A 524 8.33 -3.93 -4.44
CA GLN A 524 9.22 -5.01 -4.83
C GLN A 524 10.66 -4.49 -4.99
N PRO A 525 11.69 -5.30 -4.64
CA PRO A 525 13.08 -4.87 -4.71
C PRO A 525 13.43 -4.33 -6.10
N ALA A 526 14.22 -3.25 -6.16
CA ALA A 526 14.78 -2.76 -7.42
C ALA A 526 15.72 -3.80 -8.02
N LEU A 527 15.82 -3.88 -9.36
CA LEU A 527 16.57 -4.92 -10.05
C LEU A 527 18.02 -5.05 -9.55
N GLU A 528 18.69 -3.93 -9.32
CA GLU A 528 20.06 -3.87 -8.80
C GLU A 528 20.23 -4.36 -7.34
N LYS A 529 19.13 -4.50 -6.59
CA LYS A 529 19.09 -5.00 -5.21
C LYS A 529 18.40 -6.35 -5.08
N ASP A 530 17.81 -6.84 -6.17
CA ASP A 530 17.07 -8.10 -6.22
C ASP A 530 18.01 -9.27 -6.56
N GLN A 531 18.89 -9.61 -5.63
CA GLN A 531 19.85 -10.72 -5.81
C GLN A 531 19.17 -12.08 -6.03
N TYR A 532 17.92 -12.22 -5.64
CA TYR A 532 17.13 -13.45 -5.79
C TYR A 532 16.19 -13.43 -6.99
N LYS A 533 16.13 -12.34 -7.75
CA LYS A 533 15.22 -12.17 -8.90
C LYS A 533 13.75 -12.46 -8.55
N ILE A 534 13.27 -11.89 -7.42
CA ILE A 534 11.91 -12.11 -6.92
C ILE A 534 10.87 -11.74 -8.00
N ARG A 535 11.15 -10.72 -8.83
CA ARG A 535 10.26 -10.33 -9.92
C ARG A 535 10.09 -11.40 -11.00
N ASP A 536 10.99 -12.38 -11.10
CA ASP A 536 10.87 -13.52 -12.04
C ASP A 536 9.80 -14.54 -11.59
N ALA A 537 9.37 -14.45 -10.32
CA ALA A 537 8.24 -15.22 -9.83
C ALA A 537 6.91 -14.79 -10.45
N PHE A 538 6.79 -13.52 -10.88
CA PHE A 538 5.59 -13.00 -11.54
C PHE A 538 5.65 -13.37 -13.02
N GLN A 539 4.77 -14.27 -13.44
CA GLN A 539 4.77 -14.88 -14.76
C GLN A 539 3.41 -14.72 -15.44
N ALA A 540 3.41 -14.58 -16.76
CA ALA A 540 2.20 -14.66 -17.55
C ALA A 540 1.67 -16.10 -17.58
N LYS A 541 0.36 -16.28 -17.66
CA LYS A 541 -0.25 -17.61 -17.84
C LYS A 541 0.25 -18.27 -19.14
N PRO A 542 0.25 -19.59 -19.22
CA PRO A 542 0.59 -20.28 -20.47
C PRO A 542 -0.27 -19.78 -21.64
N GLY A 543 0.35 -19.47 -22.76
CA GLY A 543 -0.28 -18.86 -23.94
C GLY A 543 -0.37 -17.33 -23.90
N ASN A 544 -0.13 -16.71 -22.74
CA ASN A 544 -0.09 -15.26 -22.57
C ASN A 544 1.34 -14.72 -22.46
N SER A 545 1.47 -13.41 -22.58
CA SER A 545 2.65 -12.63 -22.22
C SER A 545 2.25 -11.39 -21.43
N PHE A 546 3.25 -10.77 -20.76
CA PHE A 546 3.10 -9.44 -20.17
C PHE A 546 3.48 -8.36 -21.18
N ILE A 547 2.80 -7.22 -21.09
CA ILE A 547 3.33 -5.93 -21.53
C ILE A 547 3.58 -5.12 -20.27
N VAL A 548 4.84 -4.73 -20.06
CA VAL A 548 5.25 -3.83 -18.97
C VAL A 548 5.60 -2.50 -19.60
N ALA A 549 4.86 -1.47 -19.26
CA ALA A 549 4.98 -0.14 -19.84
C ALA A 549 5.21 0.90 -18.73
N ASP A 550 6.29 1.68 -18.83
CA ASP A 550 6.77 2.64 -17.82
C ASP A 550 6.97 4.02 -18.43
N TYR A 551 6.45 5.05 -17.76
CA TYR A 551 6.68 6.43 -18.20
C TYR A 551 8.13 6.86 -17.94
N GLY A 552 8.84 7.25 -18.98
CA GLY A 552 10.19 7.79 -18.89
C GLY A 552 10.21 9.15 -18.20
N GLN A 553 10.68 9.22 -16.94
CA GLN A 553 10.89 10.45 -16.16
C GLN A 553 9.63 11.32 -16.03
N LEU A 554 8.46 10.72 -15.78
CA LEU A 554 7.15 11.37 -15.77
C LEU A 554 7.10 12.67 -14.97
N GLU A 555 7.60 12.65 -13.73
CA GLU A 555 7.55 13.82 -12.85
C GLU A 555 8.38 15.01 -13.38
N LEU A 556 9.51 14.74 -14.04
CA LEU A 556 10.34 15.81 -14.66
C LEU A 556 9.67 16.38 -15.90
N ARG A 557 8.98 15.56 -16.70
CA ARG A 557 8.17 16.00 -17.85
C ARG A 557 6.99 16.87 -17.40
N VAL A 558 6.31 16.45 -16.33
CA VAL A 558 5.25 17.24 -15.67
C VAL A 558 5.80 18.57 -15.15
N LEU A 559 6.98 18.58 -14.51
CA LEU A 559 7.64 19.80 -14.03
C LEU A 559 7.95 20.75 -15.20
N ALA A 560 8.54 20.26 -16.29
CA ALA A 560 8.82 21.04 -17.49
C ALA A 560 7.54 21.68 -18.06
N HIS A 561 6.46 20.87 -18.13
CA HIS A 561 5.16 21.37 -18.61
C HIS A 561 4.57 22.47 -17.72
N ILE A 562 4.54 22.29 -16.40
CA ILE A 562 3.92 23.21 -15.44
C ILE A 562 4.70 24.52 -15.35
N THR A 563 6.04 24.44 -15.34
CA THR A 563 6.92 25.61 -15.20
C THR A 563 7.16 26.33 -16.51
N ASN A 564 6.90 25.69 -17.64
CA ASN A 564 7.29 26.14 -18.96
C ASN A 564 8.80 26.45 -19.05
N CYS A 565 9.62 25.61 -18.42
CA CYS A 565 11.06 25.78 -18.37
C CYS A 565 11.67 25.41 -19.73
N LYS A 566 12.30 26.40 -20.38
CA LYS A 566 12.81 26.26 -21.75
C LYS A 566 13.90 25.19 -21.85
N SER A 567 14.92 25.27 -20.98
CA SER A 567 16.03 24.30 -20.99
C SER A 567 15.56 22.85 -20.75
N MET A 568 14.53 22.65 -19.93
CA MET A 568 13.94 21.31 -19.72
C MET A 568 13.15 20.84 -20.95
N ILE A 569 12.36 21.71 -21.55
CA ILE A 569 11.57 21.38 -22.76
C ILE A 569 12.50 21.02 -23.90
N GLU A 570 13.50 21.85 -24.20
CA GLU A 570 14.49 21.61 -25.23
C GLU A 570 15.27 20.29 -24.99
N ALA A 571 15.62 20.00 -23.72
CA ALA A 571 16.28 18.75 -23.36
C ALA A 571 15.40 17.50 -23.63
N PHE A 572 14.09 17.58 -23.42
CA PHE A 572 13.17 16.50 -23.73
C PHE A 572 12.85 16.38 -25.23
N GLU A 573 12.74 17.49 -25.96
CA GLU A 573 12.53 17.51 -27.41
C GLU A 573 13.72 16.97 -28.18
N SER A 574 14.93 17.29 -27.72
CA SER A 574 16.18 16.78 -28.30
C SER A 574 16.39 15.27 -28.06
N GLY A 575 15.65 14.68 -27.14
CA GLY A 575 15.79 13.26 -26.78
C GLY A 575 17.02 12.97 -25.91
N GLY A 576 17.27 11.68 -25.64
CA GLY A 576 18.42 11.15 -24.94
C GLY A 576 18.40 11.28 -23.41
N ASP A 577 19.61 11.24 -22.79
CA ASP A 577 19.75 11.21 -21.33
C ASP A 577 19.65 12.59 -20.70
N PHE A 578 18.45 12.90 -20.17
CA PHE A 578 18.17 14.15 -19.46
C PHE A 578 19.17 14.48 -18.33
N HIS A 579 19.70 13.46 -17.64
CA HIS A 579 20.66 13.68 -16.54
C HIS A 579 22.04 14.05 -17.05
N SER A 580 22.47 13.51 -18.19
CA SER A 580 23.68 13.93 -18.89
C SER A 580 23.56 15.35 -19.41
N ARG A 581 22.40 15.74 -19.98
CA ARG A 581 22.13 17.12 -20.39
C ARG A 581 22.14 18.10 -19.23
N THR A 582 21.61 17.68 -18.06
CA THR A 582 21.70 18.48 -16.82
C THR A 582 23.16 18.66 -16.37
N ALA A 583 23.97 17.60 -16.39
CA ALA A 583 25.38 17.69 -16.03
C ALA A 583 26.17 18.61 -17.00
N LEU A 584 25.84 18.55 -18.28
CA LEU A 584 26.36 19.47 -19.32
C LEU A 584 26.00 20.92 -19.00
N GLY A 585 24.74 21.24 -18.74
CA GLY A 585 24.27 22.62 -18.45
C GLY A 585 24.85 23.22 -17.16
N MET A 586 25.22 22.35 -16.19
CA MET A 586 25.76 22.80 -14.91
C MET A 586 27.29 22.98 -14.89
N ASN A 587 28.05 22.46 -15.87
CA ASN A 587 29.49 22.39 -15.81
C ASN A 587 30.16 22.84 -17.12
N ASP A 588 30.80 23.98 -17.12
CA ASP A 588 31.46 24.58 -18.30
C ASP A 588 32.54 23.64 -18.89
N TYR A 589 33.32 22.94 -18.04
CA TYR A 589 34.36 22.04 -18.51
C TYR A 589 33.79 20.81 -19.27
N ILE A 590 32.58 20.37 -18.94
CA ILE A 590 31.87 19.32 -19.69
C ILE A 590 31.39 19.88 -21.03
N GLN A 591 30.85 21.14 -21.05
CA GLN A 591 30.47 21.81 -22.29
C GLN A 591 31.65 21.93 -23.26
N HIS A 592 32.81 22.37 -22.76
CA HIS A 592 34.02 22.44 -23.55
C HIS A 592 34.49 21.08 -24.07
N ALA A 593 34.36 20.00 -23.26
CA ALA A 593 34.75 18.65 -23.68
C ALA A 593 33.85 18.12 -24.81
N VAL A 594 32.52 18.36 -24.72
CA VAL A 594 31.56 17.98 -25.77
C VAL A 594 31.75 18.82 -27.03
N GLN A 595 31.94 20.16 -26.92
CA GLN A 595 32.20 21.04 -28.07
C GLN A 595 33.49 20.70 -28.77
N ALA A 596 34.54 20.28 -28.05
CA ALA A 596 35.80 19.82 -28.59
C ALA A 596 35.73 18.40 -29.18
N GLY A 597 34.56 17.70 -29.17
CA GLY A 597 34.42 16.37 -29.70
C GLY A 597 35.15 15.27 -28.92
N LYS A 598 35.55 15.55 -27.65
CA LYS A 598 36.26 14.58 -26.81
C LYS A 598 35.32 13.59 -26.12
N VAL A 599 34.05 13.97 -26.01
CA VAL A 599 33.00 13.19 -25.36
C VAL A 599 31.71 13.40 -26.13
N LEU A 600 30.93 12.34 -26.34
CA LEU A 600 29.59 12.40 -26.94
C LEU A 600 28.54 12.46 -25.85
N LEU A 601 27.47 13.18 -26.14
CA LEU A 601 26.34 13.34 -25.20
C LEU A 601 25.51 12.04 -25.14
N GLU A 602 25.28 11.40 -26.29
CA GLU A 602 24.34 10.27 -26.45
C GLU A 602 24.90 9.18 -27.37
N GLU A 603 24.36 7.97 -27.24
CA GLU A 603 24.74 6.81 -28.07
C GLU A 603 24.41 7.04 -29.57
N GLY A 604 23.29 7.71 -29.85
CA GLY A 604 22.90 8.06 -31.23
C GLY A 604 23.88 8.98 -31.96
N ASP A 605 24.74 9.68 -31.23
CA ASP A 605 25.80 10.53 -31.82
C ASP A 605 27.02 9.72 -32.24
N ALA A 606 27.13 8.47 -31.83
CA ALA A 606 28.30 7.58 -32.09
C ALA A 606 28.20 6.88 -33.46
N VAL A 607 28.14 7.66 -34.56
CA VAL A 607 28.02 7.14 -35.93
C VAL A 607 29.30 7.43 -36.72
N GLY A 608 29.80 6.45 -37.47
CA GLY A 608 30.99 6.58 -38.32
C GLY A 608 32.28 6.79 -37.52
N ASP A 609 33.07 7.79 -37.86
CA ASP A 609 34.37 8.12 -37.21
C ASP A 609 34.24 8.46 -35.72
N LYS A 610 33.06 8.69 -35.23
CA LYS A 610 32.78 8.99 -33.81
C LYS A 610 32.47 7.76 -32.95
N ALA A 611 32.45 6.57 -33.53
CA ALA A 611 32.10 5.33 -32.80
C ALA A 611 33.03 5.01 -31.60
N ASN A 612 34.26 5.53 -31.61
CA ASN A 612 35.25 5.33 -30.55
C ASN A 612 35.30 6.47 -29.51
N ILE A 613 34.47 7.50 -29.65
CA ILE A 613 34.46 8.59 -28.68
C ILE A 613 33.59 8.20 -27.49
N PRO A 614 34.12 8.27 -26.24
CA PRO A 614 33.38 7.85 -25.06
C PRO A 614 32.16 8.76 -24.78
N LEU A 615 31.16 8.19 -24.15
CA LEU A 615 29.94 8.91 -23.77
C LEU A 615 30.12 9.71 -22.48
N LEU A 616 29.39 10.81 -22.34
CA LEU A 616 29.36 11.62 -21.12
C LEU A 616 29.01 10.78 -19.88
N LYS A 617 28.05 9.85 -20.00
CA LYS A 617 27.64 8.99 -18.91
C LYS A 617 28.77 8.12 -18.33
N ASP A 618 29.79 7.83 -19.13
CA ASP A 618 30.93 6.97 -18.77
C ASP A 618 32.09 7.80 -18.20
N VAL A 619 32.44 8.91 -18.87
CA VAL A 619 33.57 9.79 -18.48
C VAL A 619 33.22 10.65 -17.26
N TYR A 620 32.02 11.21 -17.24
CA TYR A 620 31.53 12.11 -16.19
C TYR A 620 30.40 11.48 -15.37
N SER A 621 30.56 10.22 -15.00
CA SER A 621 29.55 9.44 -14.27
C SER A 621 29.20 10.04 -12.91
N SER A 622 30.17 10.68 -12.23
CA SER A 622 29.97 11.34 -10.93
C SER A 622 29.09 12.57 -11.06
N GLU A 623 29.36 13.43 -12.06
CA GLU A 623 28.58 14.65 -12.34
C GLU A 623 27.17 14.31 -12.82
N ARG A 624 27.04 13.30 -13.66
CA ARG A 624 25.75 12.76 -14.07
C ARG A 624 24.94 12.23 -12.87
N ARG A 625 25.60 11.50 -11.95
CA ARG A 625 24.96 11.03 -10.73
C ARG A 625 24.51 12.19 -9.84
N ARG A 626 25.33 13.23 -9.66
CA ARG A 626 24.96 14.45 -8.94
C ARG A 626 23.77 15.15 -9.61
N ALA A 627 23.80 15.31 -10.93
CA ALA A 627 22.70 15.90 -11.71
C ALA A 627 21.41 15.09 -11.55
N LYS A 628 21.47 13.76 -11.57
CA LYS A 628 20.31 12.88 -11.32
C LYS A 628 19.72 13.12 -9.93
N VAL A 629 20.54 13.16 -8.89
CA VAL A 629 20.09 13.42 -7.51
C VAL A 629 19.48 14.81 -7.39
N LEU A 630 20.06 15.83 -8.02
CA LEU A 630 19.52 17.20 -8.02
C LEU A 630 18.17 17.27 -8.72
N ASN A 631 18.04 16.72 -9.91
CA ASN A 631 16.79 16.72 -10.68
C ASN A 631 15.60 16.22 -9.86
N PHE A 632 15.77 15.10 -9.15
CA PHE A 632 14.74 14.58 -8.26
C PHE A 632 14.61 15.38 -6.95
N SER A 633 15.73 15.69 -6.30
CA SER A 633 15.73 16.37 -5.00
C SER A 633 15.08 17.76 -5.05
N ILE A 634 15.34 18.53 -6.10
CA ILE A 634 14.81 19.89 -6.27
C ILE A 634 13.31 19.84 -6.60
N ALA A 635 12.88 18.90 -7.43
CA ALA A 635 11.46 18.67 -7.71
C ALA A 635 10.66 18.43 -6.42
N TYR A 636 11.27 17.80 -5.43
CA TYR A 636 10.65 17.52 -4.12
C TYR A 636 10.94 18.59 -3.03
N GLY A 637 11.57 19.69 -3.39
CA GLY A 637 11.89 20.79 -2.45
C GLY A 637 12.93 20.44 -1.40
N LYS A 638 13.89 19.56 -1.72
CA LYS A 638 15.00 19.23 -0.83
C LYS A 638 15.91 20.43 -0.62
N THR A 639 16.29 20.68 0.62
CA THR A 639 17.16 21.81 0.99
C THR A 639 18.63 21.43 0.92
N ALA A 640 19.52 22.45 0.88
CA ALA A 640 20.96 22.25 0.95
C ALA A 640 21.41 21.43 2.17
N PHE A 641 20.71 21.55 3.32
CA PHE A 641 20.98 20.74 4.50
C PHE A 641 20.74 19.24 4.26
N GLY A 642 19.63 18.88 3.61
CA GLY A 642 19.32 17.50 3.27
C GLY A 642 20.27 16.93 2.23
N LEU A 643 20.65 17.73 1.23
CA LEU A 643 21.55 17.33 0.15
C LEU A 643 23.00 17.16 0.65
N ALA A 644 23.46 18.05 1.52
CA ALA A 644 24.77 17.98 2.16
C ALA A 644 24.97 16.66 2.93
N LYS A 645 23.93 16.24 3.64
CA LYS A 645 23.94 14.95 4.36
C LYS A 645 23.98 13.73 3.42
N ASP A 646 23.32 13.80 2.27
CA ASP A 646 23.27 12.67 1.32
C ASP A 646 24.60 12.52 0.56
N TRP A 647 25.29 13.61 0.30
CA TRP A 647 26.52 13.64 -0.46
C TRP A 647 27.80 13.63 0.40
N ASP A 648 27.63 13.74 1.73
CA ASP A 648 28.73 13.90 2.70
C ASP A 648 29.65 15.10 2.34
N VAL A 649 29.00 16.22 2.01
CA VAL A 649 29.65 17.50 1.67
C VAL A 649 29.20 18.60 2.62
N THR A 650 29.86 19.76 2.56
CA THR A 650 29.44 20.92 3.34
C THR A 650 28.12 21.50 2.82
N ARG A 651 27.40 22.20 3.70
CA ARG A 651 26.16 22.90 3.31
C ARG A 651 26.41 23.97 2.22
N VAL A 652 27.59 24.58 2.24
CA VAL A 652 27.95 25.61 1.27
C VAL A 652 28.12 25.00 -0.12
N GLU A 653 28.83 23.89 -0.23
CA GLU A 653 29.00 23.15 -1.49
C GLU A 653 27.65 22.65 -2.04
N ALA A 654 26.81 22.08 -1.17
CA ALA A 654 25.48 21.64 -1.58
C ALA A 654 24.60 22.82 -2.08
N GLN A 655 24.69 24.00 -1.45
CA GLN A 655 23.99 25.21 -1.90
C GLN A 655 24.49 25.69 -3.25
N ALA A 656 25.81 25.67 -3.47
CA ALA A 656 26.39 26.09 -4.74
C ALA A 656 25.92 25.24 -5.92
N GLU A 657 25.77 23.90 -5.71
CA GLU A 657 25.25 23.02 -6.74
C GLU A 657 23.75 23.25 -7.01
N ILE A 658 22.96 23.54 -5.95
CA ILE A 658 21.56 23.95 -6.10
C ILE A 658 21.44 25.25 -6.90
N ASP A 659 22.29 26.24 -6.60
CA ASP A 659 22.27 27.52 -7.27
C ASP A 659 22.64 27.38 -8.76
N LYS A 660 23.64 26.57 -9.13
CA LYS A 660 23.94 26.20 -10.52
C LYS A 660 22.73 25.63 -11.25
N TRP A 661 22.03 24.68 -10.59
CA TRP A 661 20.85 24.06 -11.16
C TRP A 661 19.73 25.05 -11.42
N TYR A 662 19.48 25.98 -10.49
CA TYR A 662 18.45 27.02 -10.66
C TYR A 662 18.84 28.08 -11.65
N ASN A 663 20.15 28.39 -11.81
CA ASN A 663 20.61 29.33 -12.83
C ASN A 663 20.32 28.83 -14.25
N ASP A 664 20.41 27.53 -14.47
CA ASP A 664 20.00 26.89 -15.74
C ASP A 664 18.47 26.78 -15.91
N ARG A 665 17.72 26.89 -14.79
CA ARG A 665 16.24 26.69 -14.72
C ARG A 665 15.54 27.77 -13.88
N PRO A 666 15.66 29.05 -14.23
CA PRO A 666 15.11 30.16 -13.42
C PRO A 666 13.57 30.10 -13.34
N GLU A 667 12.88 29.53 -14.36
CA GLU A 667 11.44 29.42 -14.39
C GLU A 667 10.94 28.48 -13.29
N VAL A 668 11.70 27.41 -12.96
CA VAL A 668 11.36 26.48 -11.89
C VAL A 668 11.40 27.19 -10.54
N LEU A 669 12.46 27.97 -10.26
CA LEU A 669 12.59 28.72 -9.00
C LEU A 669 11.47 29.75 -8.84
N GLN A 670 11.14 30.47 -9.91
CA GLN A 670 10.06 31.47 -9.92
C GLN A 670 8.70 30.80 -9.68
N TRP A 671 8.47 29.66 -10.32
CA TRP A 671 7.24 28.91 -10.14
C TRP A 671 7.10 28.38 -8.70
N GLN A 672 8.16 27.83 -8.10
CA GLN A 672 8.15 27.36 -6.72
C GLN A 672 7.80 28.50 -5.74
N LYS A 673 8.46 29.68 -5.86
CA LYS A 673 8.16 30.83 -5.02
C LYS A 673 6.70 31.27 -5.12
N ARG A 674 6.20 31.45 -6.34
CA ARG A 674 4.80 31.83 -6.59
C ARG A 674 3.81 30.79 -6.06
N THR A 675 4.13 29.51 -6.20
CA THR A 675 3.26 28.41 -5.72
C THR A 675 3.17 28.39 -4.20
N ILE A 676 4.29 28.58 -3.49
CA ILE A 676 4.31 28.70 -2.02
C ILE A 676 3.53 29.93 -1.56
N GLU A 677 3.74 31.09 -2.15
CA GLU A 677 3.03 32.34 -1.81
C GLU A 677 1.51 32.14 -2.00
N LYS A 678 1.09 31.66 -3.17
CA LYS A 678 -0.31 31.38 -3.44
C LYS A 678 -0.91 30.34 -2.48
N ALA A 679 -0.15 29.31 -2.12
CA ALA A 679 -0.61 28.32 -1.15
C ALA A 679 -0.74 28.87 0.27
N LYS A 680 0.11 29.82 0.67
CA LYS A 680 -0.01 30.56 1.95
C LYS A 680 -1.28 31.43 1.98
N GLU A 681 -1.62 32.09 0.89
CA GLU A 681 -2.84 32.90 0.76
C GLU A 681 -4.10 32.05 0.77
N THR A 682 -4.14 31.02 -0.08
CA THR A 682 -5.35 30.23 -0.33
C THR A 682 -5.56 29.06 0.65
N GLY A 683 -4.48 28.56 1.27
CA GLY A 683 -4.49 27.38 2.14
C GLY A 683 -4.47 26.05 1.39
N PHE A 684 -4.27 26.04 0.06
CA PHE A 684 -4.24 24.84 -0.75
C PHE A 684 -3.32 24.97 -1.98
N THR A 685 -3.02 23.82 -2.58
CA THR A 685 -2.42 23.73 -3.92
C THR A 685 -3.28 22.81 -4.80
N ARG A 686 -3.02 22.78 -6.12
CA ARG A 686 -3.77 21.99 -7.10
C ARG A 686 -2.86 21.19 -8.02
N THR A 687 -3.34 20.03 -8.45
CA THR A 687 -2.75 19.29 -9.55
C THR A 687 -3.13 19.89 -10.91
N MET A 688 -2.55 19.38 -11.98
CA MET A 688 -2.83 19.80 -13.36
C MET A 688 -4.30 19.56 -13.77
N MET A 689 -4.89 18.47 -13.31
CA MET A 689 -6.32 18.20 -13.51
C MET A 689 -7.22 18.96 -12.53
N GLY A 690 -6.66 19.73 -11.59
CA GLY A 690 -7.40 20.61 -10.69
C GLY A 690 -7.79 19.98 -9.34
N ARG A 691 -7.31 18.79 -8.98
CA ARG A 691 -7.53 18.22 -7.65
C ARG A 691 -6.87 19.08 -6.58
N TYR A 692 -7.56 19.27 -5.47
CA TYR A 692 -7.08 20.09 -4.36
C TYR A 692 -6.27 19.28 -3.35
N ARG A 693 -5.22 19.89 -2.81
CA ARG A 693 -4.61 19.49 -1.55
C ARG A 693 -4.61 20.65 -0.58
N ARG A 694 -5.30 20.51 0.54
CA ARG A 694 -5.32 21.46 1.63
C ARG A 694 -4.01 21.39 2.42
N LEU A 695 -3.48 22.55 2.84
CA LEU A 695 -2.19 22.65 3.48
C LEU A 695 -2.29 23.45 4.80
N PRO A 696 -2.92 22.91 5.84
CA PRO A 696 -3.06 23.60 7.13
C PRO A 696 -1.71 23.90 7.79
N ASP A 697 -0.69 23.08 7.53
CA ASP A 697 0.67 23.23 8.05
C ASP A 697 1.34 24.55 7.70
N LEU A 698 0.96 25.19 6.59
CA LEU A 698 1.50 26.49 6.17
C LEU A 698 1.23 27.63 7.17
N ARG A 699 0.20 27.49 8.02
CA ARG A 699 -0.18 28.44 9.07
C ARG A 699 0.44 28.15 10.42
N SER A 700 1.24 27.08 10.54
CA SER A 700 1.86 26.67 11.80
C SER A 700 2.93 27.70 12.25
N SER A 701 2.95 28.00 13.54
CA SER A 701 4.03 28.79 14.17
C SER A 701 5.36 28.02 14.22
N ASN A 702 5.29 26.68 14.23
CA ASN A 702 6.48 25.83 14.18
C ASN A 702 7.12 25.87 12.77
N SER A 703 8.38 26.31 12.70
CA SER A 703 9.10 26.46 11.43
C SER A 703 9.29 25.12 10.69
N GLY A 704 9.49 24.02 11.42
CA GLY A 704 9.65 22.68 10.83
C GLY A 704 8.36 22.19 10.16
N ILE A 705 7.22 22.36 10.83
CA ILE A 705 5.88 22.02 10.29
C ILE A 705 5.57 22.92 9.09
N ARG A 706 5.81 24.24 9.21
CA ARG A 706 5.59 25.17 8.11
C ARG A 706 6.44 24.83 6.88
N SER A 707 7.73 24.52 7.07
CA SER A 707 8.61 24.07 5.98
C SER A 707 8.16 22.74 5.35
N HIS A 708 7.53 21.84 6.13
CA HIS A 708 6.89 20.66 5.58
C HIS A 708 5.72 21.03 4.66
N GLY A 709 4.86 21.94 5.08
CA GLY A 709 3.76 22.48 4.27
C GLY A 709 4.25 23.16 2.98
N GLU A 710 5.35 23.94 3.03
CA GLU A 710 5.95 24.57 1.84
C GLU A 710 6.46 23.55 0.83
N ARG A 711 7.14 22.49 1.29
CA ARG A 711 7.53 21.36 0.40
C ARG A 711 6.31 20.64 -0.20
N ALA A 712 5.27 20.41 0.60
CA ALA A 712 4.02 19.81 0.12
C ALA A 712 3.33 20.67 -0.95
N ALA A 713 3.43 22.02 -0.83
CA ALA A 713 2.86 22.97 -1.79
C ALA A 713 3.49 22.84 -3.18
N ILE A 714 4.81 22.61 -3.27
CA ILE A 714 5.50 22.45 -4.56
C ILE A 714 5.52 21.00 -5.06
N ASN A 715 5.56 20.02 -4.17
CA ASN A 715 5.60 18.61 -4.55
C ASN A 715 4.25 18.14 -5.11
N THR A 716 3.13 18.58 -4.53
CA THR A 716 1.80 18.09 -4.94
C THR A 716 1.44 18.42 -6.38
N PRO A 717 1.66 19.63 -6.93
CA PRO A 717 1.44 19.90 -8.35
C PRO A 717 2.24 18.99 -9.28
N ILE A 718 3.44 18.55 -8.88
CA ILE A 718 4.29 17.67 -9.68
C ILE A 718 3.84 16.21 -9.52
N GLN A 719 3.96 15.67 -8.33
CA GLN A 719 3.67 14.26 -8.06
C GLN A 719 2.18 13.92 -8.21
N GLY A 720 1.29 14.85 -7.80
CA GLY A 720 -0.14 14.68 -7.97
C GLY A 720 -0.56 14.74 -9.44
N SER A 721 0.08 15.59 -10.25
CA SER A 721 -0.19 15.61 -11.70
C SER A 721 0.38 14.39 -12.42
N ALA A 722 1.50 13.83 -11.96
CA ALA A 722 1.99 12.55 -12.44
C ALA A 722 0.98 11.42 -12.13
N ALA A 723 0.38 11.44 -10.93
CA ALA A 723 -0.71 10.52 -10.60
C ALA A 723 -1.98 10.74 -11.47
N ASP A 724 -2.28 11.99 -11.84
CA ASP A 724 -3.36 12.30 -12.79
C ASP A 724 -3.08 11.73 -14.18
N VAL A 725 -1.85 11.86 -14.69
CA VAL A 725 -1.43 11.28 -15.98
C VAL A 725 -1.60 9.76 -15.96
N MET A 726 -1.11 9.12 -14.89
CA MET A 726 -1.22 7.68 -14.70
C MET A 726 -2.68 7.22 -14.65
N MET A 727 -3.53 7.89 -13.88
CA MET A 727 -4.96 7.60 -13.80
C MET A 727 -5.63 7.69 -15.19
N MET A 728 -5.33 8.75 -15.94
CA MET A 728 -5.90 8.93 -17.27
C MET A 728 -5.40 7.90 -18.28
N GLY A 729 -4.10 7.55 -18.22
CA GLY A 729 -3.53 6.48 -19.03
C GLY A 729 -4.21 5.13 -18.75
N MET A 730 -4.36 4.77 -17.47
CA MET A 730 -5.02 3.54 -17.05
C MET A 730 -6.50 3.49 -17.47
N LEU A 731 -7.25 4.59 -17.29
CA LEU A 731 -8.64 4.68 -17.74
C LEU A 731 -8.73 4.50 -19.26
N LYS A 732 -7.81 5.07 -20.03
CA LYS A 732 -7.78 4.94 -21.48
C LYS A 732 -7.45 3.51 -21.91
N LEU A 733 -6.49 2.85 -21.23
CA LEU A 733 -6.17 1.43 -21.43
C LEU A 733 -7.40 0.54 -21.15
N HIS A 734 -8.07 0.78 -20.02
CA HIS A 734 -9.24 -0.01 -19.61
C HIS A 734 -10.43 0.14 -20.53
N THR A 735 -10.61 1.32 -21.15
CA THR A 735 -11.72 1.61 -22.04
C THR A 735 -11.42 1.38 -23.52
N ASP A 736 -10.18 1.05 -23.89
CA ASP A 736 -9.77 0.83 -25.27
C ASP A 736 -10.41 -0.45 -25.84
N GLU A 737 -11.27 -0.28 -26.84
CA GLU A 737 -12.03 -1.39 -27.44
C GLU A 737 -11.12 -2.38 -28.18
N LYS A 738 -9.98 -1.92 -28.72
CA LYS A 738 -9.05 -2.80 -29.43
C LYS A 738 -8.31 -3.71 -28.46
N LEU A 739 -7.83 -3.19 -27.31
CA LEU A 739 -7.22 -4.00 -26.26
C LEU A 739 -8.19 -5.05 -25.71
N LYS A 740 -9.46 -4.69 -25.52
CA LYS A 740 -10.51 -5.64 -25.11
C LYS A 740 -10.72 -6.75 -26.13
N GLN A 741 -10.78 -6.41 -27.44
CA GLN A 741 -10.93 -7.37 -28.52
C GLN A 741 -9.74 -8.31 -28.60
N LEU A 742 -8.53 -7.83 -28.36
CA LEU A 742 -7.29 -8.62 -28.31
C LEU A 742 -7.14 -9.45 -27.02
N GLY A 743 -8.02 -9.27 -26.03
CA GLY A 743 -8.01 -10.00 -24.76
C GLY A 743 -6.91 -9.52 -23.80
N TRP A 744 -6.45 -8.28 -23.90
CA TRP A 744 -5.44 -7.70 -23.04
C TRP A 744 -6.04 -6.90 -21.88
N GLU A 745 -5.63 -7.20 -20.66
CA GLU A 745 -6.18 -6.66 -19.42
C GLU A 745 -5.13 -6.10 -18.50
N LEU A 746 -5.47 -4.99 -17.80
CA LEU A 746 -4.64 -4.42 -16.73
C LEU A 746 -4.63 -5.34 -15.52
N LEU A 747 -3.43 -5.64 -15.00
CA LEU A 747 -3.24 -6.44 -13.79
C LEU A 747 -2.74 -5.62 -12.61
N LEU A 748 -1.75 -4.74 -12.83
CA LEU A 748 -1.05 -4.07 -11.74
C LEU A 748 -0.55 -2.70 -12.18
N GLN A 749 -0.47 -1.77 -11.23
CA GLN A 749 0.17 -0.46 -11.39
C GLN A 749 1.21 -0.28 -10.29
N ILE A 750 2.43 0.12 -10.67
CA ILE A 750 3.56 0.30 -9.77
C ILE A 750 4.23 1.63 -10.09
N HIS A 751 4.04 2.64 -9.23
CA HIS A 751 4.55 4.01 -9.44
C HIS A 751 4.11 4.61 -10.78
N ASP A 752 5.00 4.63 -11.78
CA ASP A 752 4.75 5.17 -13.12
C ASP A 752 4.67 4.05 -14.19
N GLU A 753 4.55 2.78 -13.75
CA GLU A 753 4.53 1.57 -14.58
C GLU A 753 3.16 0.87 -14.51
N VAL A 754 2.74 0.27 -15.61
CA VAL A 754 1.59 -0.64 -15.69
C VAL A 754 2.03 -2.01 -16.20
N ILE A 755 1.39 -3.06 -15.70
CA ILE A 755 1.53 -4.44 -16.18
C ILE A 755 0.20 -4.88 -16.75
N MET A 756 0.19 -5.32 -17.99
CA MET A 756 -0.93 -5.94 -18.68
C MET A 756 -0.61 -7.38 -19.03
N GLU A 757 -1.62 -8.22 -19.12
CA GLU A 757 -1.53 -9.63 -19.56
C GLU A 757 -2.53 -9.89 -20.68
N GLY A 758 -2.12 -10.65 -21.68
CA GLY A 758 -2.98 -11.09 -22.76
C GLY A 758 -2.32 -12.12 -23.67
N PRO A 759 -3.05 -12.61 -24.71
CA PRO A 759 -2.56 -13.60 -25.64
C PRO A 759 -1.29 -13.15 -26.35
N GLU A 760 -0.26 -14.02 -26.36
CA GLU A 760 1.05 -13.72 -26.92
C GLU A 760 1.00 -13.43 -28.42
N GLU A 761 0.11 -14.07 -29.18
CA GLU A 761 -0.06 -13.88 -30.62
C GLU A 761 -0.45 -12.45 -31.01
N PHE A 762 -1.02 -11.68 -30.08
CA PHE A 762 -1.43 -10.27 -30.31
C PHE A 762 -0.55 -9.27 -29.57
N ALA A 763 0.59 -9.69 -29.02
CA ALA A 763 1.42 -8.86 -28.14
C ALA A 763 1.96 -7.59 -28.81
N GLU A 764 2.38 -7.67 -30.09
CA GLU A 764 2.90 -6.51 -30.83
C GLU A 764 1.80 -5.48 -31.07
N GLU A 765 0.61 -5.93 -31.57
CA GLU A 765 -0.52 -5.05 -31.84
C GLU A 765 -1.05 -4.40 -30.53
N ALA A 766 -1.10 -5.17 -29.45
CA ALA A 766 -1.49 -4.68 -28.14
C ALA A 766 -0.47 -3.67 -27.59
N MET A 767 0.83 -3.89 -27.79
CA MET A 767 1.89 -2.98 -27.34
C MET A 767 1.78 -1.61 -28.01
N GLU A 768 1.52 -1.58 -29.34
CA GLU A 768 1.26 -0.32 -30.06
C GLU A 768 0.08 0.45 -29.45
N ARG A 769 -1.00 -0.26 -29.09
CA ARG A 769 -2.17 0.35 -28.44
C ARG A 769 -1.87 0.84 -27.03
N VAL A 770 -1.08 0.08 -26.25
CA VAL A 770 -0.65 0.48 -24.90
C VAL A 770 0.17 1.76 -24.97
N LEU A 771 1.17 1.83 -25.84
CA LEU A 771 1.97 3.03 -26.09
C LEU A 771 1.09 4.21 -26.45
N TYR A 772 0.20 4.05 -27.44
CA TYR A 772 -0.72 5.12 -27.83
C TYR A 772 -1.59 5.64 -26.68
N CYS A 773 -2.15 4.75 -25.87
CA CYS A 773 -3.00 5.12 -24.75
C CYS A 773 -2.25 5.86 -23.65
N MET A 774 -1.05 5.41 -23.30
CA MET A 774 -0.25 6.02 -22.26
C MET A 774 0.41 7.33 -22.69
N GLU A 775 0.92 7.42 -23.91
CA GLU A 775 1.54 8.65 -24.43
C GLU A 775 0.52 9.76 -24.69
N ASN A 776 -0.74 9.40 -24.91
CA ASN A 776 -1.82 10.36 -25.19
C ASN A 776 -2.97 10.29 -24.19
N PRO A 777 -2.73 10.42 -22.86
CA PRO A 777 -3.78 10.27 -21.84
C PRO A 777 -4.81 11.41 -21.88
N PHE A 778 -4.44 12.58 -22.39
CA PHE A 778 -5.29 13.78 -22.48
C PHE A 778 -5.66 14.10 -23.92
N GLN A 779 -6.79 14.80 -24.12
CA GLN A 779 -7.17 15.35 -25.42
C GLN A 779 -6.21 16.45 -25.89
N LYS A 780 -5.70 17.26 -24.95
CA LYS A 780 -4.72 18.30 -25.21
C LYS A 780 -3.33 17.82 -24.82
N LYS A 781 -2.41 17.80 -25.78
CA LYS A 781 -1.01 17.45 -25.55
C LYS A 781 -0.36 18.37 -24.53
N LEU A 782 0.56 17.82 -23.74
CA LEU A 782 1.46 18.58 -22.89
C LEU A 782 2.48 19.34 -23.75
N ARG A 783 3.25 20.22 -23.14
CA ARG A 783 4.36 20.94 -23.82
C ARG A 783 5.54 20.03 -24.14
N VAL A 784 5.63 18.91 -23.45
CA VAL A 784 6.60 17.85 -23.67
C VAL A 784 5.87 16.55 -23.92
N ASP A 785 6.36 15.73 -24.83
CA ASP A 785 5.78 14.42 -25.09
C ASP A 785 5.95 13.51 -23.87
N LEU A 786 5.00 12.61 -23.67
CA LEU A 786 5.06 11.55 -22.67
C LEU A 786 5.65 10.31 -23.34
N ASN A 787 6.92 10.05 -23.10
CA ASN A 787 7.56 8.83 -23.64
C ASN A 787 7.28 7.67 -22.71
N VAL A 788 6.96 6.53 -23.29
CA VAL A 788 6.67 5.27 -22.60
C VAL A 788 7.62 4.20 -23.11
N ASP A 789 8.38 3.61 -22.21
CA ASP A 789 9.18 2.44 -22.50
C ASP A 789 8.34 1.19 -22.26
N ALA A 790 8.11 0.37 -23.28
CA ALA A 790 7.29 -0.84 -23.17
C ALA A 790 8.04 -2.04 -23.71
N LYS A 791 7.89 -3.18 -23.02
CA LYS A 791 8.41 -4.47 -23.45
C LYS A 791 7.39 -5.57 -23.24
N THR A 792 7.42 -6.57 -24.11
CA THR A 792 6.67 -7.81 -23.97
C THR A 792 7.58 -8.95 -23.57
N GLU A 793 7.21 -9.68 -22.52
CA GLU A 793 7.98 -10.79 -21.97
C GLU A 793 7.09 -11.75 -21.16
N LYS A 794 7.64 -12.93 -20.88
CA LYS A 794 6.94 -13.94 -20.05
C LYS A 794 6.98 -13.65 -18.56
N THR A 795 7.94 -12.88 -18.10
CA THR A 795 8.09 -12.55 -16.68
C THR A 795 8.32 -11.06 -16.47
N TRP A 796 7.91 -10.56 -15.33
CA TRP A 796 8.11 -9.14 -15.00
C TRP A 796 9.59 -8.75 -14.91
N TYR A 797 10.47 -9.68 -14.45
CA TYR A 797 11.92 -9.42 -14.35
C TYR A 797 12.53 -9.15 -15.72
N ARG A 798 12.17 -9.93 -16.74
CA ARG A 798 12.75 -9.82 -18.09
C ARG A 798 12.22 -8.61 -18.85
N ALA A 799 11.01 -8.18 -18.55
CA ALA A 799 10.40 -7.00 -19.18
C ALA A 799 10.97 -5.66 -18.67
N LYS A 800 11.81 -5.66 -17.66
CA LYS A 800 12.54 -4.49 -17.13
C LYS A 800 14.01 -4.53 -17.58
#